data_99ac6b7e9c9eac56351bc7b0b42c04c1
#
_entry.id   99ac6b7e9c9eac56351bc7b0b42c04c1
#
_cell.length_a   1.000
_cell.length_b   1.000
_cell.length_c   1.000
_cell.angle_alpha   90.00
_cell.angle_beta   90.00
_cell.angle_gamma   90.00
#
_symmetry.space_group_name_H-M   'P 1'
#
loop_
_entity.id
_entity.type
_entity.pdbx_description
1 polymer ?
#
loop_
_entity_poly.entity_id
_entity_poly.type
_entity_poly.pdbx_seq_one_letter_code
_entity_poly.pdbx_strand_id
1 'polypeptide(L)'
;MTNGLDFKIQEMAARIRDLREISGFSVKEMAEKTGVTEGEYIECESGKADLNFAFIYRCALAFKVDVTDLIEGFSPKLRGYTVTRQGEGQRIEEAHEMVYYNLAASFQNRIAEPLFVQAKYTPGNETKEIEVTTHEGQECDIVINGHLKVKVGDHTEILGPGDSIYYDSSVPHGMLAVQGIDCLFYAIVLNPTGAPIPEIEPRKTEEAQAIRRDSEPRVWKDYVIPTLDDQGRLLDVRFRNEDNFHFAFDVIDRLGREKPDKLAMLHIDRDHNEKRITFEEMKRASSQSANYFKSLGIKKGDRVLMILRRHYQYWFAILGLQKIGAIPIPAMPQLKDHDLEYRIKAAGVTAVICTAYDNVPDEMDKACANCPEVTTKIIVNGEREGWQNYDESYPLFSGRCYKDETTPKGDELMLMYFTSGTSGLPKIAAHNCRYPLGQFVAAKYWHCINPDGLHLTISDTGWAKAAWGKLYGQWMCEGALFVYDFDRFDAADILPMFAKYHITTFCAPPTMLRMLVKEDISKYDLSSVEHMTTAGEALNPEVFRQFKNATGLDIMEGFGQTEGTLLIGNMRGGTPRLGSMGKANPLYDIRLVDSEGKNVPVGENGEIVIGLDNGNPPGLLQEYYNNPEATEKVREFGVYHTGDVAWQDEDGYYWYVGRADDVIKSSGYRIGPFEIESVIMELPYVLECGVSAAPDEVRGQVVKASIVLTKGTEPTEELKKEIQNYVKEHTAPYKYPRIVVFRDELPKTNSGKIQRNKL
;
A
#
# COMPACT_ATOMS: atom_id res chain seq x y z
N MET A 1 -8.57 22.25 53.49
CA MET A 1 -8.03 21.93 52.14
C MET A 1 -6.94 22.92 51.69
N THR A 2 -6.56 23.88 52.48
CA THR A 2 -5.53 24.90 52.17
C THR A 2 -4.08 24.41 52.36
N ASN A 3 -3.83 23.31 53.06
CA ASN A 3 -2.47 22.82 53.31
C ASN A 3 -1.75 22.12 52.14
N GLY A 4 -2.42 21.78 51.08
CA GLY A 4 -1.81 21.07 49.95
C GLY A 4 -1.26 22.00 48.85
N LEU A 5 -1.92 23.16 48.65
CA LEU A 5 -1.49 24.13 47.64
C LEU A 5 -0.28 24.92 48.07
N ASP A 6 -0.28 25.37 49.32
CA ASP A 6 0.88 26.08 49.94
C ASP A 6 2.12 25.22 49.94
N PHE A 7 1.99 23.90 50.11
CA PHE A 7 3.11 22.98 50.06
C PHE A 7 3.71 22.86 48.60
N LYS A 8 2.88 22.78 47.59
CA LYS A 8 3.31 22.74 46.16
C LYS A 8 3.99 24.03 45.73
N ILE A 9 3.47 25.19 46.12
CA ILE A 9 4.08 26.50 45.82
C ILE A 9 5.47 26.59 46.47
N GLN A 10 5.61 26.11 47.69
CA GLN A 10 6.91 26.07 48.40
C GLN A 10 7.94 25.14 47.70
N GLU A 11 7.49 23.99 47.19
CA GLU A 11 8.38 23.09 46.45
C GLU A 11 8.82 23.69 45.11
N MET A 12 7.89 24.33 44.33
CA MET A 12 8.26 25.04 43.13
C MET A 12 9.23 26.20 43.38
N ALA A 13 8.95 27.01 44.39
CA ALA A 13 9.80 28.10 44.77
C ALA A 13 11.23 27.61 45.18
N ALA A 14 11.32 26.49 45.90
CA ALA A 14 12.59 25.85 46.21
C ALA A 14 13.34 25.39 44.96
N ARG A 15 12.65 24.78 43.99
CA ARG A 15 13.27 24.36 42.70
C ARG A 15 13.75 25.56 41.89
N ILE A 16 12.98 26.65 41.83
CA ILE A 16 13.38 27.89 41.15
C ILE A 16 14.64 28.45 41.79
N ARG A 17 14.71 28.49 43.14
CA ARG A 17 15.91 28.94 43.88
C ARG A 17 17.13 28.09 43.58
N ASP A 18 17.00 26.77 43.69
CA ASP A 18 18.08 25.83 43.44
C ASP A 18 18.63 25.99 42.01
N LEU A 19 17.74 26.06 41.01
CA LEU A 19 18.13 26.26 39.60
C LEU A 19 18.80 27.62 39.38
N ARG A 20 18.33 28.69 40.04
CA ARG A 20 19.01 30.00 39.97
C ARG A 20 20.45 29.93 40.50
N GLU A 21 20.62 29.29 41.63
CA GLU A 21 21.93 29.11 42.27
C GLU A 21 22.87 28.23 41.43
N ILE A 22 22.37 27.12 40.93
CA ILE A 22 23.10 26.22 40.01
C ILE A 22 23.50 26.94 38.70
N SER A 23 22.61 27.73 38.15
CA SER A 23 22.85 28.50 36.91
C SER A 23 23.73 29.75 37.14
N GLY A 24 24.02 30.09 38.37
CA GLY A 24 24.86 31.25 38.73
C GLY A 24 24.20 32.60 38.55
N PHE A 25 22.88 32.64 38.42
CA PHE A 25 22.13 33.92 38.23
C PHE A 25 21.96 34.65 39.58
N SER A 26 22.14 35.96 39.58
CA SER A 26 21.72 36.82 40.69
C SER A 26 20.21 37.01 40.69
N VAL A 27 19.64 37.41 41.83
CA VAL A 27 18.23 37.80 41.95
C VAL A 27 17.85 38.89 40.95
N LYS A 28 18.74 39.86 40.77
CA LYS A 28 18.51 40.96 39.81
C LYS A 28 18.41 40.46 38.37
N GLU A 29 19.32 39.61 37.94
CA GLU A 29 19.31 39.02 36.61
C GLU A 29 18.04 38.20 36.35
N MET A 30 17.60 37.46 37.37
CA MET A 30 16.35 36.67 37.25
C MET A 30 15.12 37.55 37.27
N ALA A 31 15.08 38.64 38.04
CA ALA A 31 14.01 39.62 38.01
C ALA A 31 13.89 40.28 36.63
N GLU A 32 15.01 40.65 36.00
CA GLU A 32 15.04 41.16 34.60
C GLU A 32 14.56 40.13 33.60
N LYS A 33 15.00 38.86 33.73
CA LYS A 33 14.62 37.76 32.81
C LYS A 33 13.14 37.37 32.97
N THR A 34 12.58 37.49 34.15
CA THR A 34 11.18 37.13 34.42
C THR A 34 10.21 38.31 34.31
N GLY A 35 10.75 39.54 34.08
CA GLY A 35 9.96 40.74 33.87
C GLY A 35 9.22 41.23 35.14
N VAL A 36 9.76 40.93 36.33
CA VAL A 36 9.24 41.38 37.63
C VAL A 36 10.27 42.23 38.36
N THR A 37 9.89 42.93 39.39
CA THR A 37 10.83 43.65 40.25
C THR A 37 11.66 42.69 41.12
N GLU A 38 12.85 43.09 41.60
CA GLU A 38 13.65 42.29 42.51
C GLU A 38 12.90 41.87 43.77
N GLY A 39 12.00 42.76 44.29
CA GLY A 39 11.17 42.48 45.43
C GLY A 39 10.15 41.38 45.17
N GLU A 40 9.42 41.50 44.08
CA GLU A 40 8.44 40.49 43.62
C GLU A 40 9.13 39.16 43.33
N TYR A 41 10.32 39.16 42.72
CA TYR A 41 11.08 37.92 42.48
C TYR A 41 11.45 37.22 43.79
N ILE A 42 11.90 37.97 44.80
CA ILE A 42 12.25 37.44 46.14
C ILE A 42 10.98 36.84 46.83
N GLU A 43 9.83 37.49 46.70
CA GLU A 43 8.58 36.96 47.26
C GLU A 43 8.17 35.66 46.59
N CYS A 44 8.21 35.60 45.25
CA CYS A 44 7.98 34.38 44.46
C CYS A 44 8.95 33.26 44.84
N GLU A 45 10.24 33.52 44.82
CA GLU A 45 11.30 32.53 45.17
C GLU A 45 11.24 32.07 46.64
N SER A 46 10.66 32.87 47.54
CA SER A 46 10.42 32.47 48.91
C SER A 46 9.11 31.71 49.14
N GLY A 47 8.30 31.54 48.12
CA GLY A 47 6.98 30.89 48.20
C GLY A 47 5.96 31.68 48.99
N LYS A 48 6.17 32.99 49.13
CA LYS A 48 5.25 33.90 49.83
C LYS A 48 4.23 34.58 48.91
N ALA A 49 4.50 34.58 47.62
CA ALA A 49 3.58 35.08 46.61
C ALA A 49 3.11 33.90 45.73
N ASP A 50 1.94 34.07 45.14
CA ASP A 50 1.42 33.12 44.13
C ASP A 50 2.34 33.12 42.90
N LEU A 51 2.75 31.92 42.49
CA LEU A 51 3.56 31.72 41.28
C LEU A 51 2.62 31.63 40.07
N ASN A 52 2.40 32.75 39.38
CA ASN A 52 1.61 32.71 38.16
C ASN A 52 2.33 31.99 37.03
N PHE A 53 1.55 31.44 36.09
CA PHE A 53 2.07 30.64 34.99
C PHE A 53 3.14 31.38 34.17
N ALA A 54 2.94 32.65 33.85
CA ALA A 54 3.90 33.45 33.10
C ALA A 54 5.26 33.56 33.82
N PHE A 55 5.26 33.71 35.16
CA PHE A 55 6.50 33.76 35.95
C PHE A 55 7.22 32.41 35.92
N ILE A 56 6.51 31.30 36.18
CA ILE A 56 7.08 29.94 36.15
C ILE A 56 7.65 29.66 34.75
N TYR A 57 6.95 30.03 33.71
CA TYR A 57 7.35 29.84 32.34
C TYR A 57 8.65 30.59 32.00
N ARG A 58 8.75 31.88 32.39
CA ARG A 58 9.95 32.67 32.19
C ARG A 58 11.13 32.17 32.99
N CYS A 59 10.88 31.62 34.20
CA CYS A 59 11.90 30.90 34.95
C CYS A 59 12.40 29.67 34.21
N ALA A 60 11.50 28.84 33.68
CA ALA A 60 11.86 27.64 32.91
C ALA A 60 12.72 28.00 31.70
N LEU A 61 12.38 29.07 30.99
CA LEU A 61 13.16 29.63 29.88
C LEU A 61 14.55 30.05 30.32
N ALA A 62 14.64 30.83 31.37
CA ALA A 62 15.92 31.34 31.87
C ALA A 62 16.86 30.19 32.25
N PHE A 63 16.34 29.12 32.84
CA PHE A 63 17.08 27.93 33.24
C PHE A 63 17.25 26.89 32.13
N LYS A 64 16.58 27.05 30.98
CA LYS A 64 16.57 26.09 29.86
C LYS A 64 16.07 24.70 30.28
N VAL A 65 15.03 24.65 31.07
CA VAL A 65 14.34 23.44 31.53
C VAL A 65 12.89 23.44 31.03
N ASP A 66 12.24 22.26 31.05
CA ASP A 66 10.81 22.22 30.78
C ASP A 66 10.00 22.79 31.96
N VAL A 67 8.87 23.40 31.71
CA VAL A 67 8.00 23.95 32.75
C VAL A 67 7.59 22.87 33.78
N THR A 68 7.43 21.65 33.30
CA THR A 68 7.11 20.48 34.15
C THR A 68 8.24 20.13 35.11
N ASP A 69 9.50 20.42 34.76
CA ASP A 69 10.63 20.27 35.69
C ASP A 69 10.46 21.15 36.93
N LEU A 70 9.96 22.37 36.77
CA LEU A 70 9.69 23.28 37.87
C LEU A 70 8.43 22.90 38.65
N ILE A 71 7.35 22.52 37.95
CA ILE A 71 6.07 22.23 38.61
C ILE A 71 6.10 20.89 39.34
N GLU A 72 6.55 19.81 38.67
CA GLU A 72 6.49 18.46 39.22
C GLU A 72 7.84 17.87 39.62
N GLY A 73 8.94 18.50 39.24
CA GLY A 73 10.31 18.03 39.61
C GLY A 73 10.78 16.82 38.79
N PHE A 74 10.19 16.56 37.62
CA PHE A 74 10.67 15.54 36.68
C PHE A 74 10.52 15.99 35.24
N SER A 75 11.46 15.58 34.41
CA SER A 75 11.45 15.90 32.97
C SER A 75 10.46 15.06 32.19
N PRO A 76 9.71 15.65 31.24
CA PRO A 76 8.91 14.91 30.29
C PRO A 76 9.76 13.90 29.51
N LYS A 77 9.24 12.69 29.29
CA LYS A 77 9.99 11.59 28.64
C LYS A 77 9.44 11.18 27.29
N LEU A 78 8.19 11.50 26.99
CA LEU A 78 7.50 11.08 25.77
C LEU A 78 7.87 12.01 24.60
N ARG A 79 8.18 11.44 23.45
CA ARG A 79 8.58 12.19 22.23
C ARG A 79 7.67 11.93 21.02
N GLY A 80 6.88 10.85 21.04
CA GLY A 80 6.05 10.47 19.91
C GLY A 80 4.61 10.94 20.04
N TYR A 81 3.97 10.63 21.16
CA TYR A 81 2.61 11.05 21.48
C TYR A 81 2.33 10.95 22.97
N THR A 82 1.32 11.68 23.44
CA THR A 82 0.72 11.52 24.77
C THR A 82 -0.80 11.40 24.64
N VAL A 83 -1.43 10.66 25.54
CA VAL A 83 -2.88 10.57 25.64
C VAL A 83 -3.29 10.95 27.05
N THR A 84 -4.06 12.01 27.17
CA THR A 84 -4.68 12.41 28.41
C THR A 84 -6.16 12.10 28.35
N ARG A 85 -6.66 11.27 29.25
CA ARG A 85 -8.07 10.91 29.32
C ARG A 85 -8.88 12.02 30.01
N GLN A 86 -10.20 12.02 29.79
CA GLN A 86 -11.08 13.00 30.46
C GLN A 86 -10.90 12.95 31.99
N GLY A 87 -10.58 14.07 32.58
CA GLY A 87 -10.34 14.20 34.03
C GLY A 87 -8.93 13.85 34.51
N GLU A 88 -8.02 13.40 33.58
CA GLU A 88 -6.64 13.04 33.91
C GLU A 88 -5.64 14.15 33.54
N GLY A 89 -6.11 15.32 33.09
CA GLY A 89 -5.23 16.47 32.84
C GLY A 89 -4.49 16.87 34.11
N GLN A 90 -3.19 17.18 33.97
CA GLN A 90 -2.38 17.63 35.10
C GLN A 90 -2.81 19.03 35.53
N ARG A 91 -3.31 19.17 36.74
CA ARG A 91 -3.69 20.47 37.29
C ARG A 91 -2.45 21.32 37.51
N ILE A 92 -2.38 22.48 36.87
CA ILE A 92 -1.24 23.40 36.95
C ILE A 92 -1.50 24.48 38.00
N GLU A 93 -2.63 25.16 37.92
CA GLU A 93 -2.89 26.38 38.68
C GLU A 93 -4.39 26.57 38.97
N GLU A 94 -4.69 27.33 40.04
CA GLU A 94 -5.98 27.96 40.32
C GLU A 94 -5.67 29.44 40.58
N ALA A 95 -5.76 30.30 39.54
CA ALA A 95 -5.51 31.73 39.62
C ALA A 95 -6.68 32.50 39.02
N HIS A 96 -7.05 33.64 39.60
CA HIS A 96 -8.05 34.56 39.06
C HIS A 96 -9.40 33.89 38.69
N GLU A 97 -9.89 32.95 39.51
CA GLU A 97 -11.12 32.20 39.26
C GLU A 97 -11.04 31.18 38.10
N MET A 98 -9.83 30.83 37.64
CA MET A 98 -9.60 29.83 36.62
C MET A 98 -8.77 28.64 37.14
N VAL A 99 -9.13 27.45 36.68
CA VAL A 99 -8.38 26.22 36.95
C VAL A 99 -7.88 25.67 35.64
N TYR A 100 -6.58 25.49 35.56
CA TYR A 100 -5.88 25.00 34.34
C TYR A 100 -5.46 23.55 34.51
N TYR A 101 -5.65 22.75 33.47
CA TYR A 101 -5.20 21.37 33.37
C TYR A 101 -4.36 21.18 32.12
N ASN A 102 -3.07 20.83 32.27
CA ASN A 102 -2.19 20.53 31.16
C ASN A 102 -2.55 19.17 30.54
N LEU A 103 -2.77 19.13 29.26
CA LEU A 103 -3.14 17.92 28.53
C LEU A 103 -1.93 17.21 27.90
N ALA A 104 -0.75 17.81 27.92
CA ALA A 104 0.46 17.27 27.30
C ALA A 104 1.69 17.29 28.24
N ALA A 105 1.48 17.25 29.55
CA ALA A 105 2.53 17.39 30.54
C ALA A 105 3.68 16.39 30.40
N SER A 106 3.43 15.18 29.90
CA SER A 106 4.42 14.13 29.71
C SER A 106 5.15 14.20 28.35
N PHE A 107 4.81 15.17 27.48
CA PHE A 107 5.39 15.28 26.15
C PHE A 107 6.54 16.27 26.13
N GLN A 108 7.70 15.87 25.57
CA GLN A 108 8.93 16.65 25.53
C GLN A 108 9.01 17.56 24.30
N ASN A 109 9.62 18.74 24.44
CA ASN A 109 9.84 19.70 23.35
C ASN A 109 8.55 20.14 22.65
N ARG A 110 7.52 20.47 23.43
CA ARG A 110 6.25 20.98 22.93
C ARG A 110 6.43 22.33 22.25
N ILE A 111 5.83 22.47 21.07
CA ILE A 111 5.66 23.77 20.38
C ILE A 111 4.31 24.42 20.73
N ALA A 112 3.45 23.70 21.42
CA ALA A 112 2.17 24.16 21.89
C ALA A 112 1.88 23.60 23.28
N GLU A 113 1.20 24.38 24.12
CA GLU A 113 0.71 23.99 25.43
C GLU A 113 -0.80 23.85 25.39
N PRO A 114 -1.35 22.65 25.20
CA PRO A 114 -2.79 22.44 25.20
C PRO A 114 -3.28 22.36 26.64
N LEU A 115 -4.18 23.26 27.00
CA LEU A 115 -4.77 23.36 28.32
C LEU A 115 -6.29 23.12 28.24
N PHE A 116 -6.84 22.41 29.22
CA PHE A 116 -8.26 22.44 29.51
C PHE A 116 -8.47 23.41 30.66
N VAL A 117 -9.35 24.40 30.47
CA VAL A 117 -9.55 25.48 31.42
C VAL A 117 -10.99 25.51 31.90
N GLN A 118 -11.16 25.63 33.20
CA GLN A 118 -12.42 25.92 33.85
C GLN A 118 -12.40 27.33 34.44
N ALA A 119 -13.12 28.29 33.83
CA ALA A 119 -13.34 29.60 34.37
C ALA A 119 -14.59 29.56 35.26
N LYS A 120 -14.43 29.91 36.55
CA LYS A 120 -15.54 29.94 37.51
C LYS A 120 -16.35 31.19 37.33
N TYR A 121 -17.69 31.06 37.32
CA TYR A 121 -18.57 32.18 37.31
C TYR A 121 -18.70 32.76 38.72
N THR A 122 -18.51 34.07 38.84
CA THR A 122 -18.79 34.84 40.08
C THR A 122 -19.83 35.90 39.78
N PRO A 123 -20.89 36.06 40.62
CA PRO A 123 -21.87 37.10 40.41
C PRO A 123 -21.24 38.49 40.31
N GLY A 124 -21.50 39.18 39.20
CA GLY A 124 -20.91 40.50 38.91
C GLY A 124 -19.85 40.49 37.79
N ASN A 125 -19.46 39.30 37.28
CA ASN A 125 -18.48 39.18 36.18
C ASN A 125 -18.90 39.93 34.91
N GLU A 126 -20.18 40.12 34.67
CA GLU A 126 -20.70 40.89 33.53
C GLU A 126 -20.18 42.33 33.48
N THR A 127 -20.02 42.94 34.66
CA THR A 127 -19.57 44.32 34.80
C THR A 127 -18.15 44.47 35.34
N LYS A 128 -17.56 43.36 35.76
CA LYS A 128 -16.18 43.34 36.25
C LYS A 128 -15.19 43.71 35.14
N GLU A 129 -14.22 44.55 35.48
CA GLU A 129 -13.10 44.83 34.59
C GLU A 129 -12.23 43.59 34.49
N ILE A 130 -11.82 43.20 33.27
CA ILE A 130 -10.99 42.02 33.01
C ILE A 130 -9.54 42.37 33.31
N GLU A 131 -8.95 41.66 34.25
CA GLU A 131 -7.49 41.73 34.47
C GLU A 131 -6.78 41.13 33.29
N VAL A 132 -5.82 41.87 32.73
CA VAL A 132 -5.09 41.46 31.52
C VAL A 132 -3.65 41.08 31.84
N THR A 133 -3.17 40.08 31.17
CA THR A 133 -1.76 39.61 31.23
C THR A 133 -1.16 39.53 29.80
N THR A 134 0.11 39.32 29.70
CA THR A 134 0.79 39.07 28.42
C THR A 134 1.77 37.93 28.55
N HIS A 135 1.94 37.16 27.50
CA HIS A 135 3.04 36.21 27.36
C HIS A 135 3.46 36.11 25.87
N GLU A 136 4.59 35.50 25.61
CA GLU A 136 5.04 35.27 24.24
C GLU A 136 4.23 34.20 23.54
N GLY A 137 4.19 34.25 22.21
CA GLY A 137 3.52 33.30 21.36
C GLY A 137 2.13 33.76 20.92
N GLN A 138 1.31 32.80 20.58
CA GLN A 138 -0.07 32.97 20.12
C GLN A 138 -0.98 32.02 20.90
N GLU A 139 -2.22 32.36 21.01
CA GLU A 139 -3.20 31.53 21.72
C GLU A 139 -4.46 31.33 20.91
N CYS A 140 -5.01 30.12 21.04
CA CYS A 140 -6.28 29.75 20.45
C CYS A 140 -7.20 29.18 21.52
N ASP A 141 -8.28 29.90 21.83
CA ASP A 141 -9.28 29.43 22.78
C ASP A 141 -10.52 28.91 22.06
N ILE A 142 -11.07 27.79 22.54
CA ILE A 142 -12.25 27.15 21.97
C ILE A 142 -13.22 26.84 23.11
N VAL A 143 -14.36 27.50 23.12
CA VAL A 143 -15.36 27.32 24.16
C VAL A 143 -16.12 25.99 23.97
N ILE A 144 -16.19 25.20 25.05
CA ILE A 144 -16.89 23.91 25.09
C ILE A 144 -18.29 24.06 25.73
N ASN A 145 -18.34 24.77 26.82
CA ASN A 145 -19.59 24.96 27.59
C ASN A 145 -19.54 26.29 28.35
N GLY A 146 -20.68 26.92 28.54
CA GLY A 146 -20.75 28.24 29.17
C GLY A 146 -20.45 29.38 28.20
N HIS A 147 -20.20 30.58 28.73
CA HIS A 147 -19.87 31.76 27.96
C HIS A 147 -18.64 32.44 28.52
N LEU A 148 -17.70 32.82 27.63
CA LEU A 148 -16.45 33.43 27.97
C LEU A 148 -16.42 34.88 27.44
N LYS A 149 -16.26 35.84 28.33
CA LYS A 149 -16.00 37.24 28.00
C LYS A 149 -14.50 37.42 27.90
N VAL A 150 -13.99 37.68 26.68
CA VAL A 150 -12.54 37.79 26.38
C VAL A 150 -12.22 39.21 25.99
N LYS A 151 -11.15 39.76 26.56
CA LYS A 151 -10.56 41.06 26.16
C LYS A 151 -9.20 40.84 25.59
N VAL A 152 -8.93 41.38 24.39
CA VAL A 152 -7.64 41.41 23.74
C VAL A 152 -7.34 42.83 23.27
N GLY A 153 -6.37 43.49 23.89
CA GLY A 153 -6.15 44.92 23.72
C GLY A 153 -7.37 45.74 24.06
N ASP A 154 -7.86 46.50 23.11
CA ASP A 154 -9.06 47.31 23.25
C ASP A 154 -10.39 46.61 22.87
N HIS A 155 -10.31 45.40 22.35
CA HIS A 155 -11.47 44.63 21.90
C HIS A 155 -11.99 43.70 22.99
N THR A 156 -13.29 43.59 23.08
CA THR A 156 -13.96 42.67 24.02
C THR A 156 -15.08 41.93 23.29
N GLU A 157 -15.06 40.59 23.38
CA GLU A 157 -16.06 39.70 22.78
C GLU A 157 -16.63 38.75 23.83
N ILE A 158 -17.85 38.24 23.57
CA ILE A 158 -18.45 37.17 24.35
C ILE A 158 -18.60 35.94 23.46
N LEU A 159 -17.91 34.87 23.81
CA LEU A 159 -17.90 33.62 23.08
C LEU A 159 -18.84 32.62 23.75
N GLY A 160 -19.60 31.89 22.94
CA GLY A 160 -20.46 30.78 23.38
C GLY A 160 -19.90 29.42 22.94
N PRO A 161 -20.57 28.31 23.30
CA PRO A 161 -20.10 26.97 22.94
C PRO A 161 -19.92 26.78 21.42
N GLY A 162 -18.74 26.32 21.02
CA GLY A 162 -18.35 26.15 19.63
C GLY A 162 -17.63 27.35 19.01
N ASP A 163 -17.69 28.53 19.66
CA ASP A 163 -16.93 29.70 19.21
C ASP A 163 -15.45 29.57 19.58
N SER A 164 -14.60 30.23 18.81
CA SER A 164 -13.17 30.29 19.06
C SER A 164 -12.61 31.68 18.80
N ILE A 165 -11.52 32.01 19.50
CA ILE A 165 -10.74 33.22 19.28
C ILE A 165 -9.28 32.83 19.11
N TYR A 166 -8.57 33.57 18.24
CA TYR A 166 -7.13 33.38 18.01
C TYR A 166 -6.46 34.74 18.03
N TYR A 167 -5.41 34.90 18.84
CA TYR A 167 -4.73 36.17 19.03
C TYR A 167 -3.24 36.01 19.32
N ASP A 168 -2.51 37.12 19.14
CA ASP A 168 -1.13 37.28 19.55
C ASP A 168 -1.09 37.55 21.06
N SER A 169 -0.53 36.62 21.83
CA SER A 169 -0.53 36.68 23.31
C SER A 169 0.40 37.75 23.88
N SER A 170 1.21 38.40 23.03
CA SER A 170 1.99 39.61 23.45
C SER A 170 1.09 40.85 23.61
N VAL A 171 -0.11 40.82 23.04
CA VAL A 171 -1.16 41.84 23.28
C VAL A 171 -1.81 41.58 24.63
N PRO A 172 -1.98 42.60 25.49
CA PRO A 172 -2.67 42.44 26.78
C PRO A 172 -4.05 41.78 26.62
N HIS A 173 -4.23 40.61 27.24
CA HIS A 173 -5.43 39.81 27.13
C HIS A 173 -5.87 39.23 28.48
N GLY A 174 -7.15 38.89 28.58
CA GLY A 174 -7.73 38.28 29.77
C GLY A 174 -9.16 37.86 29.50
N MET A 175 -9.73 37.05 30.42
CA MET A 175 -11.04 36.46 30.21
C MET A 175 -11.78 36.20 31.52
N LEU A 176 -13.13 36.14 31.46
CA LEU A 176 -14.01 35.84 32.59
C LEU A 176 -15.19 35.01 32.11
N ALA A 177 -15.67 34.08 32.97
CA ALA A 177 -16.93 33.39 32.73
C ALA A 177 -18.11 34.38 33.01
N VAL A 178 -19.10 34.39 32.13
CA VAL A 178 -20.28 35.26 32.20
C VAL A 178 -21.55 34.45 31.98
N GLN A 179 -22.72 35.12 32.12
CA GLN A 179 -24.06 34.53 31.92
C GLN A 179 -24.45 33.43 32.93
N GLY A 180 -23.95 33.50 34.13
CA GLY A 180 -24.49 32.76 35.28
C GLY A 180 -23.98 31.33 35.48
N ILE A 181 -23.08 30.83 34.64
CA ILE A 181 -22.49 29.49 34.75
C ILE A 181 -20.99 29.52 34.48
N ASP A 182 -20.28 28.54 35.04
CA ASP A 182 -18.85 28.32 34.72
C ASP A 182 -18.67 28.12 33.22
N CYS A 183 -17.55 28.60 32.70
CA CYS A 183 -17.15 28.35 31.30
C CYS A 183 -16.05 27.32 31.25
N LEU A 184 -16.19 26.33 30.34
CA LEU A 184 -15.22 25.32 30.03
C LEU A 184 -14.69 25.56 28.61
N PHE A 185 -13.37 25.63 28.45
CA PHE A 185 -12.77 25.86 27.14
C PHE A 185 -11.39 25.19 27.02
N TYR A 186 -10.92 24.98 25.81
CA TYR A 186 -9.54 24.66 25.56
C TYR A 186 -8.76 25.93 25.23
N ALA A 187 -7.64 26.15 25.91
CA ALA A 187 -6.66 27.14 25.55
C ALA A 187 -5.41 26.42 24.97
N ILE A 188 -5.05 26.76 23.77
CA ILE A 188 -3.87 26.20 23.08
C ILE A 188 -2.87 27.33 22.92
N VAL A 189 -1.90 27.40 23.81
CA VAL A 189 -0.81 28.37 23.76
C VAL A 189 0.26 27.86 22.81
N LEU A 190 0.47 28.54 21.70
CA LEU A 190 1.40 28.21 20.65
C LEU A 190 2.72 28.97 20.85
N ASN A 191 3.83 28.26 20.79
CA ASN A 191 5.17 28.82 20.97
C ASN A 191 5.26 29.78 22.16
N PRO A 192 4.86 29.37 23.37
CA PRO A 192 4.76 30.26 24.52
C PRO A 192 6.09 30.81 24.99
N THR A 193 7.22 30.31 24.44
CA THR A 193 8.55 30.75 24.78
C THR A 193 9.15 31.75 23.77
N GLY A 194 8.47 31.94 22.63
CA GLY A 194 9.04 32.72 21.50
C GLY A 194 10.35 32.12 20.94
N ALA A 195 10.76 30.95 21.42
CA ALA A 195 11.96 30.29 20.94
C ALA A 195 11.80 29.88 19.46
N PRO A 196 12.88 29.89 18.64
CA PRO A 196 12.80 29.34 17.30
C PRO A 196 12.24 27.93 17.34
N ILE A 197 11.24 27.65 16.52
CA ILE A 197 10.67 26.30 16.37
C ILE A 197 11.84 25.40 15.96
N PRO A 198 12.18 24.34 16.74
CA PRO A 198 13.28 23.47 16.41
C PRO A 198 13.05 22.89 15.01
N GLU A 199 14.00 23.03 14.10
CA GLU A 199 14.02 22.22 12.90
C GLU A 199 14.00 20.76 13.34
N ILE A 200 13.00 20.01 12.90
CA ILE A 200 12.94 18.57 13.11
C ILE A 200 14.06 18.00 12.25
N GLU A 201 15.26 17.83 12.85
CA GLU A 201 16.31 17.08 12.19
C GLU A 201 15.75 15.68 11.90
N PRO A 202 15.81 15.21 10.64
CA PRO A 202 15.45 13.83 10.34
C PRO A 202 16.32 12.94 11.21
N ARG A 203 15.69 12.03 11.97
CA ARG A 203 16.39 11.05 12.83
C ARG A 203 17.57 10.46 12.06
N LYS A 204 18.76 10.55 12.60
CA LYS A 204 19.97 10.00 11.99
C LYS A 204 19.72 8.52 11.65
N THR A 205 20.12 8.13 10.47
CA THR A 205 19.90 6.81 9.86
C THR A 205 20.28 5.62 10.75
N GLU A 206 21.23 5.81 11.69
CA GLU A 206 21.69 4.76 12.60
C GLU A 206 20.69 4.42 13.74
N GLU A 207 19.98 5.40 14.29
CA GLU A 207 18.91 5.15 15.28
C GLU A 207 17.67 4.54 14.60
N ALA A 208 17.37 4.96 13.38
CA ALA A 208 16.33 4.37 12.58
C ALA A 208 16.65 2.92 12.17
N GLN A 209 17.93 2.57 11.98
CA GLN A 209 18.36 1.19 11.73
C GLN A 209 18.31 0.31 13.00
N ALA A 210 18.58 0.86 14.18
CA ALA A 210 18.46 0.12 15.44
C ALA A 210 17.00 -0.24 15.78
N ILE A 211 16.06 0.66 15.50
CA ILE A 211 14.61 0.39 15.68
C ILE A 211 14.10 -0.62 14.63
N ARG A 212 14.71 -0.68 13.44
CA ARG A 212 14.35 -1.62 12.37
C ARG A 212 14.68 -3.09 12.64
N ARG A 213 15.60 -3.38 13.55
CA ARG A 213 16.05 -4.75 13.87
C ARG A 213 15.11 -5.53 14.79
N ASP A 214 14.07 -4.94 15.32
CA ASP A 214 13.29 -5.51 16.42
C ASP A 214 11.82 -5.79 16.10
N SER A 215 11.46 -6.22 14.92
CA SER A 215 10.12 -6.78 14.80
C SER A 215 9.93 -7.73 13.64
N GLU A 216 9.85 -8.99 13.98
CA GLU A 216 9.07 -9.93 13.17
C GLU A 216 7.72 -9.29 12.80
N PRO A 217 7.31 -9.34 11.52
CA PRO A 217 6.02 -8.81 11.08
C PRO A 217 4.88 -9.34 11.94
N ARG A 218 4.04 -8.44 12.49
CA ARG A 218 2.99 -8.80 13.45
C ARG A 218 1.60 -8.76 12.86
N VAL A 219 1.38 -7.87 11.88
CA VAL A 219 0.04 -7.59 11.35
C VAL A 219 -0.66 -8.84 10.83
N TRP A 220 0.02 -9.70 10.09
CA TRP A 220 -0.57 -10.91 9.53
C TRP A 220 -0.90 -11.97 10.59
N LYS A 221 -0.19 -11.99 11.75
CA LYS A 221 -0.35 -13.00 12.79
C LYS A 221 -1.75 -13.04 13.42
N ASP A 222 -2.50 -11.95 13.29
CA ASP A 222 -3.88 -11.90 13.78
C ASP A 222 -4.88 -12.57 12.85
N TYR A 223 -4.47 -12.87 11.61
CA TYR A 223 -5.35 -13.40 10.56
C TYR A 223 -4.88 -14.72 9.96
N VAL A 224 -3.58 -15.01 9.96
CA VAL A 224 -3.00 -16.18 9.28
C VAL A 224 -2.27 -17.06 10.27
N ILE A 225 -2.53 -18.36 10.21
CA ILE A 225 -1.91 -19.40 11.03
C ILE A 225 -1.23 -20.40 10.10
N PRO A 226 0.06 -20.22 9.78
CA PRO A 226 0.79 -21.18 8.98
C PRO A 226 1.24 -22.38 9.82
N THR A 227 1.21 -23.55 9.22
CA THR A 227 1.89 -24.75 9.74
C THR A 227 3.16 -24.96 8.92
N LEU A 228 4.30 -25.01 9.59
CA LEU A 228 5.61 -25.15 8.94
C LEU A 228 6.23 -26.48 9.37
N ASP A 229 7.07 -27.05 8.49
CA ASP A 229 7.95 -28.15 8.87
C ASP A 229 9.23 -27.65 9.59
N ASP A 230 10.09 -28.59 10.00
CA ASP A 230 11.35 -28.30 10.70
C ASP A 230 12.36 -27.47 9.87
N GLN A 231 12.15 -27.37 8.56
CA GLN A 231 12.97 -26.56 7.63
C GLN A 231 12.31 -25.20 7.29
N GLY A 232 11.16 -24.90 7.92
CA GLY A 232 10.42 -23.66 7.69
C GLY A 232 9.63 -23.62 6.37
N ARG A 233 9.39 -24.79 5.74
CA ARG A 233 8.54 -24.91 4.55
C ARG A 233 7.08 -24.93 4.96
N LEU A 234 6.23 -24.26 4.18
CA LEU A 234 4.79 -24.20 4.43
C LEU A 234 4.14 -25.56 4.12
N LEU A 235 3.43 -26.13 5.11
CA LEU A 235 2.67 -27.38 4.99
C LEU A 235 1.17 -27.14 4.93
N ASP A 236 0.65 -26.15 5.66
CA ASP A 236 -0.77 -25.83 5.74
C ASP A 236 -0.95 -24.36 6.12
N VAL A 237 -2.09 -23.79 5.77
CA VAL A 237 -2.48 -22.42 6.12
C VAL A 237 -3.94 -22.40 6.56
N ARG A 238 -4.16 -21.83 7.72
CA ARG A 238 -5.51 -21.53 8.23
C ARG A 238 -5.67 -20.05 8.48
N PHE A 239 -6.90 -19.59 8.42
CA PHE A 239 -7.24 -18.21 8.69
C PHE A 239 -8.08 -18.09 9.97
N ARG A 240 -8.04 -16.91 10.58
CA ARG A 240 -8.89 -16.53 11.70
C ARG A 240 -9.33 -15.09 11.54
N ASN A 241 -10.49 -14.76 12.08
CA ASN A 241 -11.09 -13.40 11.97
C ASN A 241 -11.25 -12.90 10.53
N GLU A 242 -11.21 -13.77 9.54
CA GLU A 242 -11.24 -13.45 8.12
C GLU A 242 -12.54 -12.79 7.68
N ASP A 243 -13.67 -13.14 8.35
CA ASP A 243 -14.98 -12.56 8.07
C ASP A 243 -15.10 -11.07 8.46
N ASN A 244 -14.19 -10.57 9.30
CA ASN A 244 -14.14 -9.18 9.71
C ASN A 244 -12.89 -8.45 9.18
N PHE A 245 -12.07 -9.13 8.38
CA PHE A 245 -10.85 -8.56 7.83
C PHE A 245 -11.16 -7.50 6.77
N HIS A 246 -10.45 -6.36 6.86
CA HIS A 246 -10.47 -5.31 5.86
C HIS A 246 -9.06 -4.73 5.67
N PHE A 247 -8.45 -4.99 4.53
CA PHE A 247 -7.05 -4.70 4.27
C PHE A 247 -6.62 -3.25 4.60
N ALA A 248 -7.36 -2.26 4.09
CA ALA A 248 -6.96 -0.86 4.26
C ALA A 248 -6.97 -0.39 5.73
N PHE A 249 -7.88 -0.91 6.56
CA PHE A 249 -7.95 -0.55 7.98
C PHE A 249 -7.07 -1.44 8.87
N ASP A 250 -7.12 -2.75 8.63
CA ASP A 250 -6.50 -3.73 9.53
C ASP A 250 -5.01 -3.95 9.23
N VAL A 251 -4.54 -3.54 8.03
CA VAL A 251 -3.12 -3.58 7.65
C VAL A 251 -2.56 -2.16 7.54
N ILE A 252 -3.05 -1.35 6.61
CA ILE A 252 -2.45 -0.05 6.30
C ILE A 252 -2.63 0.94 7.46
N ASP A 253 -3.85 1.11 7.95
CA ASP A 253 -4.11 2.07 9.04
C ASP A 253 -3.47 1.61 10.34
N ARG A 254 -3.38 0.29 10.55
CA ARG A 254 -2.68 -0.27 11.70
C ARG A 254 -1.18 0.00 11.62
N LEU A 255 -0.54 -0.28 10.50
CA LEU A 255 0.89 0.01 10.30
C LEU A 255 1.18 1.50 10.39
N GLY A 256 0.30 2.35 9.85
CA GLY A 256 0.41 3.81 9.99
C GLY A 256 0.29 4.31 11.43
N ARG A 257 -0.32 3.53 12.33
CA ARG A 257 -0.35 3.83 13.77
C ARG A 257 0.82 3.20 14.54
N GLU A 258 1.12 1.93 14.29
CA GLU A 258 2.10 1.16 15.05
C GLU A 258 3.54 1.41 14.58
N LYS A 259 3.74 1.72 13.28
CA LYS A 259 5.03 1.93 12.63
C LYS A 259 4.98 3.13 11.66
N PRO A 260 4.63 4.35 12.13
CA PRO A 260 4.34 5.50 11.28
C PRO A 260 5.49 5.86 10.32
N ASP A 261 6.72 5.81 10.80
CA ASP A 261 7.92 6.20 10.05
C ASP A 261 8.45 5.10 9.12
N LYS A 262 7.87 3.88 9.19
CA LYS A 262 8.31 2.77 8.35
C LYS A 262 7.94 3.04 6.90
N LEU A 263 8.91 2.85 6.01
CA LEU A 263 8.72 3.03 4.58
C LEU A 263 7.66 2.02 4.06
N ALA A 264 6.61 2.51 3.44
CA ALA A 264 5.63 1.71 2.72
C ALA A 264 5.98 1.60 1.23
N MET A 265 6.52 2.69 0.66
CA MET A 265 6.83 2.75 -0.77
C MET A 265 7.98 3.74 -1.04
N LEU A 266 8.88 3.34 -1.95
CA LEU A 266 9.78 4.23 -2.65
C LEU A 266 9.33 4.29 -4.11
N HIS A 267 8.82 5.44 -4.52
CA HIS A 267 8.35 5.69 -5.88
C HIS A 267 9.39 6.52 -6.65
N ILE A 268 9.72 6.08 -7.84
CA ILE A 268 10.58 6.79 -8.80
C ILE A 268 9.70 7.10 -10.01
N ASP A 269 9.59 8.37 -10.36
CA ASP A 269 8.87 8.78 -11.57
C ASP A 269 9.73 8.64 -12.83
N ARG A 270 9.16 8.90 -13.99
CA ARG A 270 9.85 8.83 -15.28
C ARG A 270 11.00 9.83 -15.44
N ASP A 271 11.01 10.88 -14.66
CA ASP A 271 12.07 11.91 -14.62
C ASP A 271 13.10 11.60 -13.52
N HIS A 272 13.04 10.41 -12.93
CA HIS A 272 13.88 9.92 -11.83
C HIS A 272 13.76 10.70 -10.51
N ASN A 273 12.68 11.43 -10.31
CA ASN A 273 12.40 12.06 -9.01
C ASN A 273 11.96 10.99 -8.01
N GLU A 274 12.50 11.07 -6.80
CA GLU A 274 12.25 10.12 -5.74
C GLU A 274 11.15 10.62 -4.80
N LYS A 275 10.17 9.77 -4.50
CA LYS A 275 9.17 10.03 -3.47
C LYS A 275 9.12 8.86 -2.50
N ARG A 276 9.49 9.14 -1.26
CA ARG A 276 9.38 8.19 -0.14
C ARG A 276 8.02 8.38 0.51
N ILE A 277 7.30 7.29 0.75
CA ILE A 277 5.98 7.30 1.35
C ILE A 277 6.00 6.34 2.54
N THR A 278 5.75 6.84 3.74
CA THR A 278 5.66 6.04 4.96
C THR A 278 4.28 5.40 5.12
N PHE A 279 4.13 4.46 6.06
CA PHE A 279 2.82 3.90 6.36
C PHE A 279 1.86 4.93 6.96
N GLU A 280 2.35 5.93 7.71
CA GLU A 280 1.51 7.04 8.19
C GLU A 280 0.97 7.86 7.02
N GLU A 281 1.85 8.24 6.08
CA GLU A 281 1.45 8.99 4.90
C GLU A 281 0.49 8.20 4.02
N MET A 282 0.71 6.90 3.85
CA MET A 282 -0.19 6.01 3.11
C MET A 282 -1.58 5.94 3.76
N LYS A 283 -1.65 5.79 5.09
CA LYS A 283 -2.88 5.84 5.87
C LYS A 283 -3.60 7.17 5.72
N ARG A 284 -2.88 8.28 5.87
CA ARG A 284 -3.43 9.64 5.78
C ARG A 284 -3.96 9.92 4.38
N ALA A 285 -3.13 9.71 3.35
CA ALA A 285 -3.51 9.99 1.97
C ALA A 285 -4.66 9.11 1.48
N SER A 286 -4.69 7.83 1.86
CA SER A 286 -5.83 6.95 1.53
C SER A 286 -7.13 7.36 2.25
N SER A 287 -7.04 7.91 3.47
CA SER A 287 -8.21 8.44 4.19
C SER A 287 -8.69 9.76 3.58
N GLN A 288 -7.77 10.64 3.16
CA GLN A 288 -8.11 11.85 2.42
C GLN A 288 -8.80 11.51 1.09
N SER A 289 -8.27 10.54 0.36
CA SER A 289 -8.89 10.03 -0.88
C SER A 289 -10.29 9.47 -0.62
N ALA A 290 -10.48 8.69 0.45
CA ALA A 290 -11.77 8.14 0.85
C ALA A 290 -12.82 9.25 1.09
N ASN A 291 -12.45 10.28 1.85
CA ASN A 291 -13.32 11.41 2.13
C ASN A 291 -13.59 12.28 0.89
N TYR A 292 -12.59 12.45 0.03
CA TYR A 292 -12.76 13.10 -1.27
C TYR A 292 -13.76 12.36 -2.14
N PHE A 293 -13.64 11.03 -2.29
CA PHE A 293 -14.58 10.23 -3.08
C PHE A 293 -16.00 10.28 -2.50
N LYS A 294 -16.16 10.25 -1.18
CA LYS A 294 -17.47 10.46 -0.54
C LYS A 294 -18.08 11.81 -0.91
N SER A 295 -17.29 12.89 -0.96
CA SER A 295 -17.77 14.22 -1.33
C SER A 295 -18.27 14.31 -2.77
N LEU A 296 -17.76 13.44 -3.67
CA LEU A 296 -18.21 13.31 -5.04
C LEU A 296 -19.44 12.38 -5.19
N GLY A 297 -19.98 11.85 -4.09
CA GLY A 297 -21.12 10.95 -4.10
C GLY A 297 -20.80 9.49 -4.34
N ILE A 298 -19.51 9.11 -4.45
CA ILE A 298 -19.08 7.71 -4.58
C ILE A 298 -19.32 6.99 -3.25
N LYS A 299 -19.96 5.85 -3.30
CA LYS A 299 -20.43 5.09 -2.13
C LYS A 299 -20.18 3.59 -2.25
N LYS A 300 -20.46 2.86 -1.19
CA LYS A 300 -20.37 1.39 -1.14
C LYS A 300 -21.13 0.75 -2.31
N GLY A 301 -20.44 -0.17 -2.98
CA GLY A 301 -20.96 -0.90 -4.13
C GLY A 301 -20.82 -0.18 -5.48
N ASP A 302 -20.41 1.08 -5.53
CA ASP A 302 -20.11 1.76 -6.80
C ASP A 302 -18.85 1.17 -7.44
N ARG A 303 -18.85 0.99 -8.75
CA ARG A 303 -17.70 0.49 -9.52
C ARG A 303 -16.95 1.66 -10.12
N VAL A 304 -15.64 1.71 -9.85
CA VAL A 304 -14.77 2.80 -10.28
C VAL A 304 -13.67 2.26 -11.18
N LEU A 305 -13.68 2.63 -12.45
CA LEU A 305 -12.65 2.22 -13.43
C LEU A 305 -11.40 3.10 -13.23
N MET A 306 -10.24 2.46 -13.03
CA MET A 306 -8.98 3.14 -12.72
C MET A 306 -7.93 2.88 -13.78
N ILE A 307 -7.41 3.93 -14.43
CA ILE A 307 -6.30 3.86 -15.39
C ILE A 307 -5.21 4.82 -14.93
N LEU A 308 -4.34 4.36 -14.04
CA LEU A 308 -3.36 5.22 -13.34
C LEU A 308 -1.90 4.82 -13.56
N ARG A 309 -1.60 3.95 -14.54
CA ARG A 309 -0.21 3.50 -14.78
C ARG A 309 0.42 3.04 -13.46
N ARG A 310 1.67 3.45 -13.19
CA ARG A 310 2.39 3.19 -11.92
C ARG A 310 2.53 4.43 -11.05
N HIS A 311 1.67 5.44 -11.24
CA HIS A 311 1.64 6.64 -10.41
C HIS A 311 1.35 6.29 -8.96
N TYR A 312 2.03 6.94 -7.99
CA TYR A 312 1.83 6.66 -6.56
C TYR A 312 0.39 6.91 -6.10
N GLN A 313 -0.35 7.78 -6.77
CA GLN A 313 -1.76 8.06 -6.50
C GLN A 313 -2.66 6.83 -6.68
N TYR A 314 -2.24 5.84 -7.48
CA TYR A 314 -2.97 4.57 -7.60
C TYR A 314 -3.20 3.91 -6.24
N TRP A 315 -2.17 3.88 -5.38
CA TRP A 315 -2.28 3.24 -4.05
C TRP A 315 -3.14 4.05 -3.09
N PHE A 316 -3.08 5.37 -3.14
CA PHE A 316 -3.96 6.23 -2.34
C PHE A 316 -5.42 6.05 -2.77
N ALA A 317 -5.68 6.04 -4.08
CA ALA A 317 -7.02 5.93 -4.63
C ALA A 317 -7.64 4.54 -4.38
N ILE A 318 -6.91 3.45 -4.67
CA ILE A 318 -7.46 2.10 -4.49
C ILE A 318 -7.79 1.82 -3.02
N LEU A 319 -6.92 2.20 -2.09
CA LEU A 319 -7.17 2.07 -0.65
C LEU A 319 -8.32 2.98 -0.18
N GLY A 320 -8.40 4.20 -0.72
CA GLY A 320 -9.49 5.14 -0.43
C GLY A 320 -10.84 4.59 -0.87
N LEU A 321 -10.95 4.03 -2.09
CA LEU A 321 -12.16 3.39 -2.59
C LEU A 321 -12.54 2.19 -1.72
N GLN A 322 -11.60 1.33 -1.37
CA GLN A 322 -11.84 0.19 -0.49
C GLN A 322 -12.37 0.62 0.88
N LYS A 323 -11.82 1.69 1.48
CA LYS A 323 -12.30 2.21 2.79
C LYS A 323 -13.77 2.60 2.79
N ILE A 324 -14.28 3.09 1.66
CA ILE A 324 -15.70 3.47 1.51
C ILE A 324 -16.57 2.35 0.93
N GLY A 325 -15.97 1.20 0.62
CA GLY A 325 -16.66 0.06 0.03
C GLY A 325 -17.01 0.22 -1.45
N ALA A 326 -16.44 1.19 -2.14
CA ALA A 326 -16.48 1.25 -3.59
C ALA A 326 -15.53 0.22 -4.19
N ILE A 327 -15.84 -0.31 -5.36
CA ILE A 327 -15.13 -1.42 -5.99
C ILE A 327 -14.25 -0.89 -7.11
N PRO A 328 -12.92 -0.78 -6.91
CA PRO A 328 -11.98 -0.40 -7.95
C PRO A 328 -11.87 -1.47 -9.03
N ILE A 329 -11.73 -1.03 -10.27
CA ILE A 329 -11.50 -1.85 -11.45
C ILE A 329 -10.25 -1.31 -12.15
N PRO A 330 -9.06 -1.78 -11.79
CA PRO A 330 -7.83 -1.37 -12.47
C PRO A 330 -7.82 -1.82 -13.92
N ALA A 331 -7.35 -0.94 -14.82
CA ALA A 331 -7.30 -1.20 -16.26
C ALA A 331 -6.04 -0.61 -16.89
N MET A 332 -5.71 -1.11 -18.07
CA MET A 332 -4.50 -0.78 -18.82
C MET A 332 -4.64 0.54 -19.59
N PRO A 333 -3.55 1.35 -19.69
CA PRO A 333 -3.59 2.62 -20.41
C PRO A 333 -3.69 2.49 -21.94
N GLN A 334 -3.45 1.30 -22.51
CA GLN A 334 -3.50 1.06 -23.96
C GLN A 334 -4.92 0.79 -24.50
N LEU A 335 -5.93 0.77 -23.63
CA LEU A 335 -7.32 0.52 -24.03
C LEU A 335 -7.85 1.66 -24.90
N LYS A 336 -8.63 1.29 -25.91
CA LYS A 336 -9.30 2.22 -26.81
C LYS A 336 -10.74 2.49 -26.36
N ASP A 337 -11.35 3.52 -26.94
CA ASP A 337 -12.72 3.95 -26.64
C ASP A 337 -13.74 2.79 -26.61
N HIS A 338 -13.74 1.93 -27.62
CA HIS A 338 -14.63 0.77 -27.69
C HIS A 338 -14.36 -0.28 -26.59
N ASP A 339 -13.09 -0.48 -26.22
CA ASP A 339 -12.71 -1.36 -25.11
C ASP A 339 -13.19 -0.79 -23.78
N LEU A 340 -13.07 0.52 -23.60
CA LEU A 340 -13.49 1.24 -22.39
C LEU A 340 -15.02 1.26 -22.29
N GLU A 341 -15.71 1.56 -23.38
CA GLU A 341 -17.18 1.54 -23.44
C GLU A 341 -17.73 0.17 -23.03
N TYR A 342 -17.16 -0.91 -23.58
CA TYR A 342 -17.54 -2.26 -23.18
C TYR A 342 -17.36 -2.50 -21.68
N ARG A 343 -16.21 -2.11 -21.11
CA ARG A 343 -15.91 -2.32 -19.68
C ARG A 343 -16.82 -1.51 -18.77
N ILE A 344 -17.10 -0.26 -19.14
CA ILE A 344 -18.01 0.61 -18.40
C ILE A 344 -19.40 -0.03 -18.33
N LYS A 345 -19.95 -0.46 -19.47
CA LYS A 345 -21.28 -1.06 -19.54
C LYS A 345 -21.35 -2.42 -18.86
N ALA A 346 -20.37 -3.29 -19.09
CA ALA A 346 -20.36 -4.65 -18.54
C ALA A 346 -20.24 -4.66 -16.99
N ALA A 347 -19.47 -3.75 -16.42
CA ALA A 347 -19.31 -3.64 -14.97
C ALA A 347 -20.32 -2.65 -14.33
N GLY A 348 -21.04 -1.85 -15.11
CA GLY A 348 -21.90 -0.78 -14.60
C GLY A 348 -21.09 0.27 -13.85
N VAL A 349 -20.03 0.77 -14.47
CA VAL A 349 -19.12 1.78 -13.89
C VAL A 349 -19.83 3.11 -13.74
N THR A 350 -19.73 3.74 -12.58
CA THR A 350 -20.35 5.03 -12.28
C THR A 350 -19.36 6.18 -12.17
N ALA A 351 -18.07 5.86 -11.97
CA ALA A 351 -17.00 6.84 -11.90
C ALA A 351 -15.72 6.31 -12.55
N VAL A 352 -14.90 7.23 -13.09
CA VAL A 352 -13.61 6.91 -13.72
C VAL A 352 -12.49 7.76 -13.11
N ILE A 353 -11.31 7.16 -12.92
CA ILE A 353 -10.09 7.84 -12.48
C ILE A 353 -9.00 7.55 -13.49
N CYS A 354 -8.51 8.56 -14.18
CA CYS A 354 -7.52 8.41 -15.25
C CYS A 354 -6.28 9.27 -15.03
N THR A 355 -5.15 8.77 -15.54
CA THR A 355 -3.95 9.59 -15.73
C THR A 355 -4.21 10.65 -16.81
N ALA A 356 -3.59 11.82 -16.68
CA ALA A 356 -3.58 12.83 -17.72
C ALA A 356 -2.59 12.49 -18.87
N TYR A 357 -1.81 11.42 -18.73
CA TYR A 357 -0.76 11.09 -19.69
C TYR A 357 -1.28 10.30 -20.88
N ASP A 358 -0.59 10.45 -22.00
CA ASP A 358 -0.90 9.81 -23.27
C ASP A 358 -2.30 10.19 -23.79
N ASN A 359 -2.92 9.30 -24.56
CA ASN A 359 -4.27 9.50 -25.10
C ASN A 359 -5.37 8.95 -24.16
N VAL A 360 -5.04 8.59 -22.91
CA VAL A 360 -6.00 7.94 -21.99
C VAL A 360 -7.24 8.81 -21.74
N PRO A 361 -7.13 10.12 -21.46
CA PRO A 361 -8.30 10.95 -21.23
C PRO A 361 -9.17 11.14 -22.50
N ASP A 362 -8.55 11.18 -23.68
CA ASP A 362 -9.27 11.33 -24.95
C ASP A 362 -10.07 10.07 -25.29
N GLU A 363 -9.48 8.90 -25.12
CA GLU A 363 -10.18 7.63 -25.33
C GLU A 363 -11.31 7.44 -24.29
N MET A 364 -11.08 7.87 -23.05
CA MET A 364 -12.09 7.81 -21.99
C MET A 364 -13.27 8.76 -22.25
N ASP A 365 -13.03 10.00 -22.71
CA ASP A 365 -14.13 10.91 -23.03
C ASP A 365 -14.97 10.40 -24.18
N LYS A 366 -14.36 9.79 -25.22
CA LYS A 366 -15.09 9.14 -26.31
C LYS A 366 -15.98 8.00 -25.79
N ALA A 367 -15.43 7.15 -24.93
CA ALA A 367 -16.19 6.05 -24.32
C ALA A 367 -17.35 6.56 -23.45
N CYS A 368 -17.09 7.57 -22.59
CA CYS A 368 -18.09 8.16 -21.71
C CYS A 368 -19.22 8.87 -22.46
N ALA A 369 -18.97 9.35 -23.68
CA ALA A 369 -20.03 9.96 -24.51
C ALA A 369 -21.19 8.97 -24.79
N ASN A 370 -20.90 7.66 -24.77
CA ASN A 370 -21.89 6.58 -24.98
C ASN A 370 -22.30 5.90 -23.66
N CYS A 371 -21.83 6.42 -22.48
CA CYS A 371 -22.01 5.83 -21.16
C CYS A 371 -22.51 6.88 -20.15
N PRO A 372 -23.80 7.27 -20.23
CA PRO A 372 -24.36 8.31 -19.37
C PRO A 372 -24.38 7.93 -17.86
N GLU A 373 -24.21 6.67 -17.54
CA GLU A 373 -24.06 6.16 -16.18
C GLU A 373 -22.79 6.64 -15.48
N VAL A 374 -21.76 7.06 -16.22
CA VAL A 374 -20.53 7.65 -15.67
C VAL A 374 -20.80 9.11 -15.31
N THR A 375 -21.05 9.35 -14.04
CA THR A 375 -21.39 10.69 -13.52
C THR A 375 -20.18 11.46 -13.01
N THR A 376 -19.08 10.77 -12.70
CA THR A 376 -17.89 11.35 -12.09
C THR A 376 -16.64 10.97 -12.87
N LYS A 377 -15.89 12.00 -13.31
CA LYS A 377 -14.60 11.84 -14.02
C LYS A 377 -13.51 12.54 -13.21
N ILE A 378 -12.45 11.81 -12.89
CA ILE A 378 -11.34 12.30 -12.05
C ILE A 378 -10.03 12.15 -12.82
N ILE A 379 -9.24 13.22 -12.90
CA ILE A 379 -7.94 13.26 -13.58
C ILE A 379 -6.80 13.33 -12.57
N VAL A 380 -5.72 12.61 -12.85
CA VAL A 380 -4.50 12.52 -12.02
C VAL A 380 -3.30 12.99 -12.82
N ASN A 381 -2.39 13.74 -12.20
CA ASN A 381 -1.19 14.32 -12.79
C ASN A 381 -1.48 15.30 -13.94
N GLY A 382 -2.52 16.11 -13.84
CA GLY A 382 -2.85 17.13 -14.79
C GLY A 382 -4.26 17.70 -14.61
N GLU A 383 -4.69 18.51 -15.56
CA GLU A 383 -5.99 19.17 -15.59
C GLU A 383 -6.74 18.83 -16.87
N ARG A 384 -8.06 18.76 -16.78
CA ARG A 384 -8.94 18.59 -17.95
C ARG A 384 -10.31 19.20 -17.70
N GLU A 385 -10.82 19.94 -18.65
CA GLU A 385 -12.16 20.54 -18.56
C GLU A 385 -13.24 19.47 -18.36
N GLY A 386 -14.12 19.68 -17.39
CA GLY A 386 -15.19 18.75 -17.03
C GLY A 386 -14.73 17.54 -16.19
N TRP A 387 -13.48 17.51 -15.75
CA TRP A 387 -12.93 16.49 -14.86
C TRP A 387 -12.54 17.12 -13.51
N GLN A 388 -12.62 16.33 -12.45
CA GLN A 388 -12.17 16.72 -11.11
C GLN A 388 -10.66 16.49 -11.01
N ASN A 389 -9.89 17.49 -10.56
CA ASN A 389 -8.46 17.35 -10.32
C ASN A 389 -8.21 16.61 -8.99
N TYR A 390 -7.65 15.41 -9.08
CA TYR A 390 -7.38 14.58 -7.91
C TYR A 390 -6.31 15.19 -7.01
N ASP A 391 -5.18 15.59 -7.60
CA ASP A 391 -3.98 15.99 -6.87
C ASP A 391 -4.18 17.28 -6.05
N GLU A 392 -4.98 18.20 -6.56
CA GLU A 392 -5.34 19.42 -5.84
C GLU A 392 -6.45 19.21 -4.82
N SER A 393 -7.34 18.23 -5.06
CA SER A 393 -8.57 18.09 -4.27
C SER A 393 -8.39 17.17 -3.06
N TYR A 394 -7.84 15.94 -3.22
CA TYR A 394 -7.81 14.98 -2.12
C TYR A 394 -7.05 15.49 -0.87
N PRO A 395 -5.95 16.27 -0.99
CA PRO A 395 -5.22 16.72 0.20
C PRO A 395 -6.00 17.68 1.10
N LEU A 396 -7.06 18.30 0.56
CA LEU A 396 -7.91 19.24 1.30
C LEU A 396 -8.89 18.53 2.25
N PHE A 397 -9.02 17.21 2.13
CA PHE A 397 -9.95 16.43 2.93
C PHE A 397 -9.28 15.86 4.18
N SER A 398 -10.12 15.51 5.16
CA SER A 398 -9.64 14.91 6.41
C SER A 398 -8.83 13.64 6.18
N GLY A 399 -7.66 13.55 6.80
CA GLY A 399 -6.83 12.34 6.86
C GLY A 399 -7.38 11.26 7.82
N ARG A 400 -8.62 11.40 8.29
CA ARG A 400 -9.27 10.45 9.20
C ARG A 400 -10.45 9.78 8.50
N CYS A 401 -10.41 8.47 8.42
CA CYS A 401 -11.49 7.61 7.98
C CYS A 401 -11.47 6.37 8.87
N TYR A 402 -12.62 6.01 9.43
CA TYR A 402 -12.70 4.93 10.41
C TYR A 402 -13.49 3.75 9.85
N LYS A 403 -13.11 2.56 10.30
CA LYS A 403 -13.88 1.34 10.10
C LYS A 403 -15.19 1.44 10.88
N ASP A 404 -16.31 1.19 10.22
CA ASP A 404 -17.65 1.23 10.80
C ASP A 404 -18.49 0.03 10.35
N GLU A 405 -19.76 0.00 10.73
CA GLU A 405 -20.68 -1.11 10.40
C GLU A 405 -20.95 -1.24 8.89
N THR A 406 -20.76 -0.17 8.13
CA THR A 406 -20.95 -0.16 6.67
C THR A 406 -19.73 -0.62 5.91
N THR A 407 -18.57 -0.73 6.57
CA THR A 407 -17.31 -1.18 5.98
C THR A 407 -17.46 -2.60 5.41
N PRO A 408 -17.10 -2.85 4.13
CA PRO A 408 -17.23 -4.17 3.54
C PRO A 408 -16.33 -5.19 4.23
N LYS A 409 -16.78 -6.45 4.30
CA LYS A 409 -16.07 -7.53 4.98
C LYS A 409 -16.47 -8.91 4.43
N GLY A 410 -15.69 -9.93 4.77
CA GLY A 410 -16.00 -11.33 4.41
C GLY A 410 -16.10 -11.51 2.90
N ASP A 411 -17.25 -11.97 2.44
CA ASP A 411 -17.51 -12.25 1.03
C ASP A 411 -17.99 -11.04 0.21
N GLU A 412 -18.10 -9.85 0.81
CA GLU A 412 -18.43 -8.64 0.07
C GLU A 412 -17.34 -8.29 -0.93
N LEU A 413 -17.76 -7.88 -2.14
CA LEU A 413 -16.84 -7.56 -3.23
C LEU A 413 -15.99 -6.33 -2.90
N MET A 414 -14.71 -6.41 -3.23
CA MET A 414 -13.71 -5.40 -2.93
C MET A 414 -12.91 -4.94 -4.15
N LEU A 415 -12.81 -5.78 -5.17
CA LEU A 415 -11.91 -5.58 -6.31
C LEU A 415 -12.41 -6.38 -7.51
N MET A 416 -12.28 -5.83 -8.71
CA MET A 416 -12.59 -6.51 -9.95
C MET A 416 -11.48 -6.35 -10.98
N TYR A 417 -11.25 -7.38 -11.81
CA TYR A 417 -10.36 -7.33 -12.96
C TYR A 417 -11.03 -7.89 -14.19
N PHE A 418 -10.80 -7.25 -15.33
CA PHE A 418 -11.16 -7.83 -16.63
C PHE A 418 -10.11 -8.86 -17.04
N THR A 419 -10.54 -10.07 -17.36
CA THR A 419 -9.67 -11.14 -17.85
C THR A 419 -9.84 -11.32 -19.35
N SER A 420 -8.74 -11.57 -20.06
CA SER A 420 -8.80 -11.93 -21.48
C SER A 420 -9.21 -13.40 -21.61
N GLY A 421 -10.46 -13.67 -21.93
CA GLY A 421 -10.87 -15.01 -22.38
C GLY A 421 -10.18 -15.39 -23.69
N THR A 422 -9.93 -16.69 -23.90
CA THR A 422 -9.36 -17.21 -25.14
C THR A 422 -10.34 -17.14 -26.32
N SER A 423 -11.63 -17.00 -26.06
CA SER A 423 -12.69 -16.93 -27.06
C SER A 423 -13.80 -15.97 -26.64
N GLY A 424 -13.67 -14.69 -26.95
CA GLY A 424 -14.76 -13.73 -26.77
C GLY A 424 -14.38 -12.44 -26.01
N LEU A 425 -15.40 -11.74 -25.53
CA LEU A 425 -15.24 -10.51 -24.75
C LEU A 425 -14.66 -10.81 -23.36
N PRO A 426 -13.88 -9.88 -22.78
CA PRO A 426 -13.30 -10.07 -21.45
C PRO A 426 -14.38 -10.31 -20.38
N LYS A 427 -14.13 -11.30 -19.50
CA LYS A 427 -14.96 -11.54 -18.31
C LYS A 427 -14.47 -10.68 -17.16
N ILE A 428 -15.29 -10.52 -16.13
CA ILE A 428 -14.97 -9.73 -14.93
C ILE A 428 -14.78 -10.68 -13.74
N ALA A 429 -13.53 -10.95 -13.36
CA ALA A 429 -13.22 -11.68 -12.13
C ALA A 429 -13.43 -10.75 -10.92
N ALA A 430 -14.36 -11.11 -10.05
CA ALA A 430 -14.67 -10.35 -8.85
C ALA A 430 -14.09 -11.03 -7.59
N HIS A 431 -13.41 -10.22 -6.77
CA HIS A 431 -12.75 -10.67 -5.56
C HIS A 431 -13.36 -10.02 -4.31
N ASN A 432 -13.46 -10.79 -3.23
CA ASN A 432 -14.01 -10.37 -1.95
C ASN A 432 -12.95 -9.80 -0.99
N CYS A 433 -13.38 -9.36 0.20
CA CYS A 433 -12.50 -8.77 1.20
C CYS A 433 -11.44 -9.74 1.76
N ARG A 434 -11.57 -11.06 1.57
CA ARG A 434 -10.58 -12.08 1.97
C ARG A 434 -9.45 -12.27 0.95
N TYR A 435 -9.56 -11.70 -0.26
CA TYR A 435 -8.56 -11.82 -1.32
C TYR A 435 -7.12 -11.48 -0.89
N PRO A 436 -6.87 -10.41 -0.09
CA PRO A 436 -5.52 -10.09 0.37
C PRO A 436 -4.87 -11.17 1.25
N LEU A 437 -5.66 -11.97 1.96
CA LEU A 437 -5.15 -13.06 2.80
C LEU A 437 -4.48 -14.16 1.95
N GLY A 438 -5.06 -14.49 0.79
CA GLY A 438 -4.43 -15.39 -0.17
C GLY A 438 -3.14 -14.81 -0.77
N GLN A 439 -3.09 -13.50 -1.02
CA GLN A 439 -1.91 -12.80 -1.52
C GLN A 439 -0.74 -12.83 -0.52
N PHE A 440 -1.03 -12.84 0.77
CA PHE A 440 -0.02 -12.94 1.81
C PHE A 440 0.83 -14.22 1.68
N VAL A 441 0.19 -15.36 1.37
CA VAL A 441 0.91 -16.64 1.22
C VAL A 441 1.94 -16.55 0.09
N ALA A 442 1.56 -15.97 -1.06
CA ALA A 442 2.47 -15.72 -2.17
C ALA A 442 3.60 -14.77 -1.75
N ALA A 443 3.32 -13.69 -1.05
CA ALA A 443 4.31 -12.70 -0.65
C ALA A 443 5.33 -13.27 0.35
N LYS A 444 4.86 -14.00 1.36
CA LYS A 444 5.74 -14.51 2.42
C LYS A 444 6.54 -15.74 2.00
N TYR A 445 5.94 -16.66 1.28
CA TYR A 445 6.55 -17.99 1.03
C TYR A 445 7.02 -18.20 -0.39
N TRP A 446 6.66 -17.32 -1.34
CA TRP A 446 7.14 -17.39 -2.71
C TRP A 446 7.97 -16.16 -3.09
N HIS A 447 7.48 -14.94 -2.89
CA HIS A 447 8.31 -13.73 -3.06
C HIS A 447 9.37 -13.57 -1.95
N CYS A 448 9.21 -14.25 -0.82
CA CYS A 448 10.11 -14.17 0.34
C CYS A 448 10.35 -12.73 0.80
N ILE A 449 9.29 -11.93 0.87
CA ILE A 449 9.39 -10.50 1.20
C ILE A 449 10.16 -10.30 2.49
N ASN A 450 11.25 -9.52 2.38
CA ASN A 450 12.01 -9.05 3.52
C ASN A 450 11.29 -7.83 4.12
N PRO A 451 10.86 -7.86 5.41
CA PRO A 451 10.16 -6.74 6.03
C PRO A 451 10.98 -5.44 6.11
N ASP A 452 12.31 -5.55 6.07
CA ASP A 452 13.21 -4.40 6.10
C ASP A 452 13.80 -4.07 4.71
N GLY A 453 13.35 -4.77 3.67
CA GLY A 453 13.83 -4.63 2.31
C GLY A 453 12.86 -3.89 1.38
N LEU A 454 13.32 -3.75 0.13
CA LEU A 454 12.54 -3.22 -0.97
C LEU A 454 12.18 -4.34 -1.96
N HIS A 455 10.90 -4.43 -2.31
CA HIS A 455 10.41 -5.37 -3.31
C HIS A 455 10.07 -4.66 -4.62
N LEU A 456 10.68 -5.11 -5.71
CA LEU A 456 10.35 -4.66 -7.06
C LEU A 456 9.55 -5.74 -7.80
N THR A 457 8.34 -5.42 -8.25
CA THR A 457 7.62 -6.20 -9.25
C THR A 457 7.44 -5.39 -10.53
N ILE A 458 7.93 -5.90 -11.65
CA ILE A 458 7.67 -5.31 -12.97
C ILE A 458 6.29 -5.76 -13.45
N SER A 459 5.31 -4.89 -13.28
CA SER A 459 3.93 -5.06 -13.75
C SER A 459 3.25 -3.69 -13.81
N ASP A 460 2.35 -3.49 -14.77
CA ASP A 460 1.44 -2.35 -14.76
C ASP A 460 0.32 -2.56 -13.74
N THR A 461 -0.20 -1.46 -13.18
CA THR A 461 -1.25 -1.50 -12.15
C THR A 461 -2.61 -1.97 -12.68
N GLY A 462 -2.82 -1.91 -13.98
CA GLY A 462 -4.02 -2.44 -14.64
C GLY A 462 -4.10 -3.98 -14.68
N TRP A 463 -3.06 -4.69 -14.24
CA TRP A 463 -3.00 -6.15 -14.21
C TRP A 463 -3.19 -6.70 -12.80
N ALA A 464 -3.84 -7.84 -12.67
CA ALA A 464 -3.95 -8.56 -11.41
C ALA A 464 -2.59 -8.90 -10.79
N LYS A 465 -1.54 -9.08 -11.61
CA LYS A 465 -0.16 -9.28 -11.15
C LYS A 465 0.35 -8.13 -10.28
N ALA A 466 -0.17 -6.90 -10.43
CA ALA A 466 0.16 -5.80 -9.54
C ALA A 466 -0.38 -6.03 -8.11
N ALA A 467 -1.56 -6.63 -7.96
CA ALA A 467 -2.07 -7.01 -6.64
C ALA A 467 -1.21 -8.09 -5.97
N TRP A 468 -0.60 -8.99 -6.76
CA TRP A 468 0.29 -10.03 -6.24
C TRP A 468 1.64 -9.48 -5.79
N GLY A 469 2.20 -8.54 -6.55
CA GLY A 469 3.59 -8.15 -6.41
C GLY A 469 3.81 -6.76 -5.84
N LYS A 470 2.80 -5.91 -5.73
CA LYS A 470 3.01 -4.52 -5.28
C LYS A 470 1.82 -3.90 -4.57
N LEU A 471 1.09 -4.68 -3.76
CA LEU A 471 -0.04 -4.14 -2.99
C LEU A 471 -0.25 -4.93 -1.69
N TYR A 472 -1.00 -6.05 -1.74
CA TYR A 472 -1.55 -6.67 -0.53
C TYR A 472 -0.54 -7.44 0.29
N GLY A 473 0.00 -8.51 -0.26
CA GLY A 473 0.85 -9.43 0.48
C GLY A 473 2.15 -8.81 0.96
N GLN A 474 2.75 -7.93 0.16
CA GLN A 474 3.99 -7.21 0.52
C GLN A 474 3.80 -6.39 1.78
N TRP A 475 2.72 -5.62 1.87
CA TRP A 475 2.43 -4.81 3.05
C TRP A 475 1.93 -5.64 4.24
N MET A 476 1.28 -6.78 4.02
CA MET A 476 1.02 -7.73 5.11
C MET A 476 2.32 -8.33 5.68
N CYS A 477 3.34 -8.52 4.84
CA CYS A 477 4.70 -8.87 5.27
C CYS A 477 5.48 -7.67 5.81
N GLU A 478 4.89 -6.47 5.83
CA GLU A 478 5.50 -5.21 6.28
C GLU A 478 6.72 -4.78 5.45
N GLY A 479 6.92 -5.32 4.24
CA GLY A 479 7.96 -4.93 3.30
C GLY A 479 7.59 -3.68 2.51
N ALA A 480 8.58 -2.88 2.13
CA ALA A 480 8.37 -1.69 1.31
C ALA A 480 8.33 -2.03 -0.17
N LEU A 481 7.51 -1.29 -0.92
CA LEU A 481 7.43 -1.40 -2.37
C LEU A 481 8.44 -0.48 -3.04
N PHE A 482 9.19 -0.98 -4.01
CA PHE A 482 9.90 -0.17 -4.98
C PHE A 482 9.04 -0.06 -6.25
N VAL A 483 8.68 1.15 -6.62
CA VAL A 483 7.83 1.42 -7.79
C VAL A 483 8.56 2.36 -8.73
N TYR A 484 8.82 1.91 -9.94
CA TYR A 484 9.37 2.74 -11.00
C TYR A 484 8.30 2.98 -12.09
N ASP A 485 7.93 4.24 -12.29
CA ASP A 485 6.91 4.68 -13.26
C ASP A 485 7.57 5.09 -14.59
N PHE A 486 8.11 4.12 -15.31
CA PHE A 486 8.72 4.30 -16.63
C PHE A 486 7.67 4.40 -17.74
N ASP A 487 7.97 5.10 -18.81
CA ASP A 487 7.13 5.14 -20.01
C ASP A 487 7.30 3.87 -20.85
N ARG A 488 8.53 3.47 -21.10
CA ARG A 488 8.90 2.25 -21.81
C ARG A 488 9.92 1.49 -20.99
N PHE A 489 9.78 0.15 -20.96
CA PHE A 489 10.76 -0.69 -20.29
C PHE A 489 12.12 -0.60 -21.00
N ASP A 490 13.15 -0.26 -20.21
CA ASP A 490 14.54 -0.24 -20.63
C ASP A 490 15.37 -0.96 -19.55
N ALA A 491 16.06 -2.04 -19.97
CA ALA A 491 16.88 -2.84 -19.07
C ALA A 491 18.08 -2.06 -18.55
N ALA A 492 18.70 -1.22 -19.39
CA ALA A 492 19.86 -0.41 -19.01
C ALA A 492 19.53 0.67 -17.99
N ASP A 493 18.28 1.12 -17.94
CA ASP A 493 17.79 2.10 -16.97
C ASP A 493 17.40 1.44 -15.62
N ILE A 494 16.81 0.26 -15.66
CA ILE A 494 16.36 -0.46 -14.45
C ILE A 494 17.52 -1.13 -13.69
N LEU A 495 18.47 -1.75 -14.38
CA LEU A 495 19.53 -2.54 -13.75
C LEU A 495 20.37 -1.76 -12.72
N PRO A 496 20.76 -0.48 -12.95
CA PRO A 496 21.48 0.30 -11.96
C PRO A 496 20.69 0.56 -10.67
N MET A 497 19.35 0.51 -10.73
CA MET A 497 18.48 0.80 -9.59
C MET A 497 18.58 -0.26 -8.49
N PHE A 498 18.96 -1.51 -8.84
CA PHE A 498 19.12 -2.58 -7.86
C PHE A 498 20.16 -2.23 -6.80
N ALA A 499 21.37 -1.83 -7.23
CA ALA A 499 22.42 -1.41 -6.32
C ALA A 499 22.10 -0.08 -5.65
N LYS A 500 21.63 0.92 -6.43
CA LYS A 500 21.35 2.28 -5.95
C LYS A 500 20.38 2.27 -4.77
N TYR A 501 19.32 1.46 -4.85
CA TYR A 501 18.24 1.45 -3.86
C TYR A 501 18.24 0.21 -2.96
N HIS A 502 19.20 -0.69 -3.11
CA HIS A 502 19.28 -1.96 -2.36
C HIS A 502 17.98 -2.79 -2.46
N ILE A 503 17.54 -3.06 -3.70
CA ILE A 503 16.35 -3.89 -3.94
C ILE A 503 16.66 -5.32 -3.50
N THR A 504 15.89 -5.84 -2.54
CA THR A 504 16.15 -7.15 -1.91
C THR A 504 15.41 -8.30 -2.55
N THR A 505 14.21 -8.06 -3.08
CA THR A 505 13.43 -9.09 -3.74
C THR A 505 12.85 -8.58 -5.06
N PHE A 506 12.84 -9.46 -6.07
CA PHE A 506 12.50 -9.07 -7.42
C PHE A 506 11.53 -10.04 -8.09
N CYS A 507 10.52 -9.51 -8.79
CA CYS A 507 9.61 -10.28 -9.61
C CYS A 507 9.41 -9.63 -10.98
N ALA A 508 9.58 -10.40 -12.04
CA ALA A 508 9.31 -9.96 -13.40
C ALA A 508 8.68 -11.08 -14.23
N PRO A 509 7.85 -10.77 -15.25
CA PRO A 509 7.42 -11.78 -16.21
C PRO A 509 8.59 -12.29 -17.06
N PRO A 510 8.53 -13.52 -17.56
CA PRO A 510 9.60 -14.10 -18.39
C PRO A 510 10.00 -13.23 -19.58
N THR A 511 9.04 -12.53 -20.20
CA THR A 511 9.33 -11.57 -21.29
C THR A 511 10.27 -10.45 -20.84
N MET A 512 10.09 -9.90 -19.64
CA MET A 512 11.00 -8.85 -19.11
C MET A 512 12.35 -9.43 -18.71
N LEU A 513 12.38 -10.64 -18.16
CA LEU A 513 13.64 -11.33 -17.86
C LEU A 513 14.46 -11.55 -19.14
N ARG A 514 13.82 -11.93 -20.27
CA ARG A 514 14.50 -12.02 -21.57
C ARG A 514 15.10 -10.69 -22.02
N MET A 515 14.44 -9.58 -21.73
CA MET A 515 14.99 -8.25 -22.05
C MET A 515 16.17 -7.89 -21.15
N LEU A 516 16.11 -8.27 -19.87
CA LEU A 516 17.23 -8.05 -18.94
C LEU A 516 18.47 -8.85 -19.33
N VAL A 517 18.34 -10.12 -19.71
CA VAL A 517 19.51 -10.94 -20.10
C VAL A 517 20.12 -10.58 -21.48
N LYS A 518 19.43 -9.75 -22.29
CA LYS A 518 20.02 -9.18 -23.50
C LYS A 518 21.04 -8.09 -23.20
N GLU A 519 20.94 -7.45 -22.04
CA GLU A 519 21.99 -6.59 -21.53
C GLU A 519 23.10 -7.47 -20.91
N ASP A 520 24.31 -6.95 -20.88
CA ASP A 520 25.40 -7.61 -20.17
C ASP A 520 25.22 -7.41 -18.65
N ILE A 521 24.38 -8.26 -18.04
CA ILE A 521 24.02 -8.20 -16.62
C ILE A 521 25.25 -8.20 -15.72
N SER A 522 26.39 -8.80 -16.17
CA SER A 522 27.61 -8.86 -15.38
C SER A 522 28.22 -7.49 -15.07
N LYS A 523 27.80 -6.45 -15.79
CA LYS A 523 28.23 -5.05 -15.55
C LYS A 523 27.50 -4.37 -14.41
N TYR A 524 26.44 -4.98 -13.90
CA TYR A 524 25.57 -4.40 -12.88
C TYR A 524 25.68 -5.17 -11.57
N ASP A 525 25.66 -4.43 -10.47
CA ASP A 525 25.67 -5.02 -9.13
C ASP A 525 24.24 -5.38 -8.69
N LEU A 526 23.96 -6.67 -8.65
CA LEU A 526 22.71 -7.26 -8.18
C LEU A 526 22.86 -7.96 -6.81
N SER A 527 23.95 -7.72 -6.09
CA SER A 527 24.26 -8.41 -4.83
C SER A 527 23.28 -8.14 -3.70
N SER A 528 22.49 -7.05 -3.81
CA SER A 528 21.41 -6.75 -2.86
C SER A 528 20.19 -7.68 -3.01
N VAL A 529 20.06 -8.37 -4.15
CA VAL A 529 18.90 -9.24 -4.41
C VAL A 529 19.08 -10.57 -3.71
N GLU A 530 18.21 -10.84 -2.76
CA GLU A 530 18.19 -12.06 -1.96
C GLU A 530 17.32 -13.17 -2.60
N HIS A 531 16.31 -12.77 -3.39
CA HIS A 531 15.33 -13.72 -3.94
C HIS A 531 14.65 -13.18 -5.20
N MET A 532 14.45 -14.10 -6.17
CA MET A 532 13.81 -13.78 -7.45
C MET A 532 12.66 -14.70 -7.77
N THR A 533 11.61 -14.12 -8.33
CA THR A 533 10.41 -14.84 -8.74
C THR A 533 9.96 -14.45 -10.15
N THR A 534 9.26 -15.36 -10.82
CA THR A 534 8.62 -15.11 -12.12
C THR A 534 7.27 -15.79 -12.22
N ALA A 535 6.33 -15.15 -12.88
CA ALA A 535 5.01 -15.70 -13.19
C ALA A 535 4.34 -14.95 -14.34
N GLY A 536 3.24 -15.51 -14.86
CA GLY A 536 2.39 -14.93 -15.90
C GLY A 536 2.55 -15.59 -17.26
N GLU A 537 3.70 -16.17 -17.52
CA GLU A 537 4.04 -17.02 -18.65
C GLU A 537 4.94 -18.12 -18.13
N ALA A 538 5.06 -19.24 -18.84
CA ALA A 538 6.04 -20.25 -18.48
C ALA A 538 7.47 -19.75 -18.75
N LEU A 539 8.38 -20.01 -17.83
CA LEU A 539 9.77 -19.59 -17.93
C LEU A 539 10.56 -20.49 -18.87
N ASN A 540 11.16 -19.88 -19.88
CA ASN A 540 12.08 -20.61 -20.76
C ASN A 540 13.31 -21.06 -19.96
N PRO A 541 13.72 -22.36 -20.03
CA PRO A 541 14.90 -22.88 -19.36
C PRO A 541 16.20 -22.15 -19.67
N GLU A 542 16.35 -21.62 -20.88
CA GLU A 542 17.55 -20.90 -21.28
C GLU A 542 17.67 -19.54 -20.58
N VAL A 543 16.55 -18.82 -20.42
CA VAL A 543 16.51 -17.56 -19.64
C VAL A 543 16.90 -17.81 -18.19
N PHE A 544 16.43 -18.90 -17.61
CA PHE A 544 16.81 -19.30 -16.25
C PHE A 544 18.34 -19.54 -16.16
N ARG A 545 18.91 -20.34 -17.10
CA ARG A 545 20.35 -20.65 -17.09
C ARG A 545 21.19 -19.38 -17.22
N GLN A 546 20.87 -18.52 -18.18
CA GLN A 546 21.59 -17.26 -18.41
C GLN A 546 21.56 -16.36 -17.20
N PHE A 547 20.39 -16.23 -16.58
CA PHE A 547 20.24 -15.39 -15.39
C PHE A 547 20.99 -15.96 -14.18
N LYS A 548 20.89 -17.27 -13.95
CA LYS A 548 21.63 -17.95 -12.88
C LYS A 548 23.14 -17.84 -13.06
N ASN A 549 23.64 -18.01 -14.29
CA ASN A 549 25.08 -17.87 -14.59
C ASN A 549 25.58 -16.44 -14.32
N ALA A 550 24.77 -15.43 -14.63
CA ALA A 550 25.14 -14.03 -14.44
C ALA A 550 25.04 -13.54 -12.99
N THR A 551 24.10 -14.07 -12.20
CA THR A 551 23.78 -13.55 -10.88
C THR A 551 23.98 -14.53 -9.72
N GLY A 552 24.10 -15.81 -10.01
CA GLY A 552 24.10 -16.89 -9.00
C GLY A 552 22.71 -17.18 -8.41
N LEU A 553 21.67 -16.41 -8.77
CA LEU A 553 20.32 -16.54 -8.23
C LEU A 553 19.47 -17.56 -9.01
N ASP A 554 18.69 -18.34 -8.28
CA ASP A 554 17.62 -19.14 -8.85
C ASP A 554 16.37 -18.31 -9.06
N ILE A 555 15.70 -18.46 -10.20
CA ILE A 555 14.40 -17.83 -10.46
C ILE A 555 13.30 -18.80 -10.01
N MET A 556 12.53 -18.41 -9.02
CA MET A 556 11.42 -19.20 -8.50
C MET A 556 10.16 -18.97 -9.35
N GLU A 557 9.87 -19.94 -10.22
CA GLU A 557 8.67 -19.90 -11.05
C GLU A 557 7.40 -20.12 -10.21
N GLY A 558 6.31 -19.44 -10.59
CA GLY A 558 4.99 -19.61 -10.01
C GLY A 558 3.90 -19.50 -11.06
N PHE A 559 2.84 -20.27 -10.87
CA PHE A 559 1.65 -20.30 -11.70
C PHE A 559 0.44 -19.81 -10.91
N GLY A 560 -0.38 -19.01 -11.56
CA GLY A 560 -1.67 -18.53 -11.08
C GLY A 560 -2.40 -17.74 -12.15
N GLN A 561 -3.57 -17.25 -11.82
CA GLN A 561 -4.46 -16.57 -12.77
C GLN A 561 -4.98 -15.26 -12.16
N THR A 562 -5.67 -14.46 -12.96
CA THR A 562 -6.45 -13.30 -12.43
C THR A 562 -7.50 -13.77 -11.45
N GLU A 563 -8.10 -14.90 -11.72
CA GLU A 563 -9.14 -15.57 -10.94
C GLU A 563 -8.63 -16.17 -9.61
N GLY A 564 -7.36 -16.49 -9.53
CA GLY A 564 -6.74 -17.08 -8.34
C GLY A 564 -5.32 -16.58 -8.13
N THR A 565 -4.86 -16.53 -6.90
CA THR A 565 -3.50 -16.10 -6.58
C THR A 565 -2.47 -17.17 -7.00
N LEU A 566 -1.31 -17.23 -6.39
CA LEU A 566 -0.32 -18.28 -6.62
C LEU A 566 -0.93 -19.66 -6.32
N LEU A 567 -1.20 -20.47 -7.33
CA LEU A 567 -1.76 -21.83 -7.21
C LEU A 567 -0.65 -22.87 -7.06
N ILE A 568 0.39 -22.76 -7.86
CA ILE A 568 1.55 -23.65 -7.90
C ILE A 568 2.81 -22.78 -7.90
N GLY A 569 3.85 -23.16 -7.17
CA GLY A 569 5.08 -22.37 -7.15
C GLY A 569 6.26 -23.05 -6.50
N ASN A 570 7.45 -22.55 -6.81
CA ASN A 570 8.68 -22.90 -6.12
C ASN A 570 8.77 -22.05 -4.84
N MET A 571 8.22 -22.58 -3.75
CA MET A 571 8.10 -21.84 -2.50
C MET A 571 9.39 -21.94 -1.67
N ARG A 572 9.50 -21.11 -0.65
CA ARG A 572 10.62 -21.05 0.29
C ARG A 572 11.00 -22.43 0.81
N GLY A 573 12.32 -22.74 0.76
CA GLY A 573 12.86 -24.04 1.20
C GLY A 573 12.68 -25.18 0.19
N GLY A 574 12.04 -24.93 -0.97
CA GLY A 574 11.99 -25.83 -2.10
C GLY A 574 13.18 -25.60 -3.05
N THR A 575 13.54 -26.64 -3.81
CA THR A 575 14.53 -26.55 -4.88
C THR A 575 13.80 -26.40 -6.22
N PRO A 576 14.05 -25.33 -7.00
CA PRO A 576 13.39 -25.17 -8.28
C PRO A 576 13.89 -26.23 -9.27
N ARG A 577 12.96 -26.76 -10.07
CA ARG A 577 13.26 -27.64 -11.20
C ARG A 577 13.07 -26.87 -12.50
N LEU A 578 14.07 -26.90 -13.33
CA LEU A 578 14.08 -26.18 -14.61
C LEU A 578 12.92 -26.61 -15.49
N GLY A 579 12.05 -25.66 -15.87
CA GLY A 579 10.84 -25.91 -16.68
C GLY A 579 9.62 -26.36 -15.90
N SER A 580 9.72 -26.56 -14.57
CA SER A 580 8.58 -26.87 -13.71
C SER A 580 8.05 -25.61 -13.03
N MET A 581 6.71 -25.49 -12.95
CA MET A 581 6.04 -24.45 -12.19
C MET A 581 6.27 -24.54 -10.67
N GLY A 582 6.82 -25.64 -10.17
CA GLY A 582 6.96 -25.93 -8.75
C GLY A 582 5.92 -26.92 -8.20
N LYS A 583 5.58 -26.79 -6.93
CA LYS A 583 4.63 -27.65 -6.21
C LYS A 583 3.34 -26.89 -5.90
N ALA A 584 2.27 -27.64 -5.62
CA ALA A 584 0.99 -27.06 -5.18
C ALA A 584 1.18 -26.14 -3.96
N ASN A 585 0.53 -24.99 -4.00
CA ASN A 585 0.45 -24.11 -2.83
C ASN A 585 -0.47 -24.75 -1.79
N PRO A 586 -0.01 -24.99 -0.56
CA PRO A 586 -0.82 -25.62 0.48
C PRO A 586 -2.11 -24.88 0.86
N LEU A 587 -2.27 -23.65 0.40
CA LEU A 587 -3.52 -22.89 0.54
C LEU A 587 -4.67 -23.52 -0.24
N TYR A 588 -4.36 -24.26 -1.34
CA TYR A 588 -5.34 -24.77 -2.28
C TYR A 588 -5.25 -26.29 -2.40
N ASP A 589 -6.40 -26.93 -2.48
CA ASP A 589 -6.50 -28.35 -2.83
C ASP A 589 -6.37 -28.52 -4.34
N ILE A 590 -5.12 -28.53 -4.84
CA ILE A 590 -4.80 -28.65 -6.27
C ILE A 590 -4.85 -30.11 -6.69
N ARG A 591 -5.67 -30.40 -7.71
CA ARG A 591 -5.81 -31.73 -8.31
C ARG A 591 -5.62 -31.62 -9.84
N LEU A 592 -5.24 -32.74 -10.47
CA LEU A 592 -5.25 -32.89 -11.93
C LEU A 592 -6.37 -33.85 -12.32
N VAL A 593 -7.27 -33.41 -13.18
CA VAL A 593 -8.44 -34.20 -13.57
C VAL A 593 -8.55 -34.39 -15.08
N ASP A 594 -9.20 -35.49 -15.49
CA ASP A 594 -9.58 -35.76 -16.87
C ASP A 594 -10.88 -35.03 -17.28
N SER A 595 -11.37 -35.29 -18.47
CA SER A 595 -12.63 -34.69 -18.98
C SER A 595 -13.91 -35.17 -18.25
N GLU A 596 -13.82 -36.20 -17.43
CA GLU A 596 -14.92 -36.71 -16.60
C GLU A 596 -14.83 -36.20 -15.15
N GLY A 597 -13.84 -35.35 -14.82
CA GLY A 597 -13.60 -34.82 -13.48
C GLY A 597 -12.91 -35.81 -12.53
N LYS A 598 -12.32 -36.90 -13.05
CA LYS A 598 -11.59 -37.88 -12.25
C LYS A 598 -10.12 -37.53 -12.19
N ASN A 599 -9.49 -37.76 -11.01
CA ASN A 599 -8.06 -37.57 -10.85
C ASN A 599 -7.29 -38.45 -11.82
N VAL A 600 -6.27 -37.84 -12.49
CA VAL A 600 -5.36 -38.57 -13.35
C VAL A 600 -4.17 -39.12 -12.56
N PRO A 601 -3.57 -40.26 -12.97
CA PRO A 601 -2.33 -40.76 -12.38
C PRO A 601 -1.14 -39.81 -12.53
N VAL A 602 -0.13 -39.95 -11.66
CA VAL A 602 1.17 -39.27 -11.79
C VAL A 602 1.79 -39.58 -13.14
N GLY A 603 2.32 -38.56 -13.82
CA GLY A 603 2.87 -38.66 -15.17
C GLY A 603 1.86 -38.45 -16.31
N GLU A 604 0.57 -38.43 -16.03
CA GLU A 604 -0.46 -38.16 -17.03
C GLU A 604 -0.92 -36.70 -17.04
N ASN A 605 -1.35 -36.24 -18.21
CA ASN A 605 -1.86 -34.88 -18.39
C ASN A 605 -3.30 -34.75 -17.85
N GLY A 606 -3.54 -33.78 -16.99
CA GLY A 606 -4.85 -33.43 -16.49
C GLY A 606 -5.07 -31.92 -16.44
N GLU A 607 -6.32 -31.48 -16.39
CA GLU A 607 -6.65 -30.10 -16.11
C GLU A 607 -6.35 -29.80 -14.64
N ILE A 608 -5.71 -28.64 -14.38
CA ILE A 608 -5.50 -28.14 -13.03
C ILE A 608 -6.82 -27.64 -12.48
N VAL A 609 -7.27 -28.23 -11.36
CA VAL A 609 -8.48 -27.81 -10.66
C VAL A 609 -8.19 -27.52 -9.19
N ILE A 610 -9.04 -26.73 -8.55
CA ILE A 610 -9.00 -26.45 -7.10
C ILE A 610 -10.24 -27.10 -6.47
N GLY A 611 -10.06 -28.01 -5.50
CA GLY A 611 -11.14 -28.56 -4.72
C GLY A 611 -11.87 -27.50 -3.90
N LEU A 612 -13.20 -27.52 -3.91
CA LEU A 612 -14.07 -26.59 -3.19
C LEU A 612 -14.82 -27.27 -2.03
N ASP A 613 -14.41 -28.46 -1.61
CA ASP A 613 -15.05 -29.22 -0.55
C ASP A 613 -15.11 -28.47 0.79
N ASN A 614 -14.14 -27.56 1.04
CA ASN A 614 -14.04 -26.72 2.23
C ASN A 614 -14.52 -25.26 1.99
N GLY A 615 -15.27 -25.02 0.92
CA GLY A 615 -15.71 -23.68 0.50
C GLY A 615 -14.71 -22.97 -0.41
N ASN A 616 -14.97 -21.68 -0.66
CA ASN A 616 -14.15 -20.85 -1.55
C ASN A 616 -12.91 -20.36 -0.79
N PRO A 617 -11.68 -20.79 -1.13
CA PRO A 617 -10.48 -20.41 -0.39
C PRO A 617 -10.15 -18.92 -0.62
N PRO A 618 -9.54 -18.22 0.37
CA PRO A 618 -9.06 -16.86 0.19
C PRO A 618 -8.09 -16.76 -0.99
N GLY A 619 -8.28 -15.74 -1.83
CA GLY A 619 -7.48 -15.53 -3.04
C GLY A 619 -8.07 -16.10 -4.31
N LEU A 620 -9.09 -16.97 -4.24
CA LEU A 620 -9.86 -17.39 -5.41
C LEU A 620 -11.00 -16.40 -5.66
N LEU A 621 -11.37 -16.19 -6.94
CA LEU A 621 -12.48 -15.30 -7.30
C LEU A 621 -13.79 -15.69 -6.59
N GLN A 622 -14.59 -14.69 -6.27
CA GLN A 622 -15.94 -14.92 -5.73
C GLN A 622 -16.90 -15.35 -6.83
N GLU A 623 -16.82 -14.68 -7.98
CA GLU A 623 -17.66 -14.94 -9.16
C GLU A 623 -17.09 -14.25 -10.40
N TYR A 624 -17.58 -14.64 -11.58
CA TYR A 624 -17.54 -13.76 -12.74
C TYR A 624 -18.74 -12.81 -12.68
N TYR A 625 -18.47 -11.55 -12.36
CA TYR A 625 -19.48 -10.53 -12.13
C TYR A 625 -20.42 -10.36 -13.33
N ASN A 626 -21.73 -10.32 -13.07
CA ASN A 626 -22.80 -10.29 -14.08
C ASN A 626 -22.77 -11.46 -15.08
N ASN A 627 -22.10 -12.58 -14.74
CA ASN A 627 -22.04 -13.75 -15.61
C ASN A 627 -22.16 -15.07 -14.80
N PRO A 628 -23.37 -15.38 -14.30
CA PRO A 628 -23.62 -16.58 -13.51
C PRO A 628 -23.33 -17.87 -14.28
N GLU A 629 -23.65 -17.92 -15.58
CA GLU A 629 -23.38 -19.08 -16.43
C GLU A 629 -21.88 -19.41 -16.49
N ALA A 630 -21.03 -18.39 -16.68
CA ALA A 630 -19.59 -18.58 -16.65
C ALA A 630 -19.08 -18.98 -15.26
N THR A 631 -19.71 -18.49 -14.20
CA THR A 631 -19.36 -18.83 -12.82
C THR A 631 -19.70 -20.28 -12.52
N GLU A 632 -20.90 -20.75 -12.89
CA GLU A 632 -21.32 -22.14 -12.73
C GLU A 632 -20.44 -23.09 -13.54
N LYS A 633 -20.15 -22.73 -14.79
CA LYS A 633 -19.31 -23.55 -15.68
C LYS A 633 -17.92 -23.83 -15.10
N VAL A 634 -17.27 -22.83 -14.50
CA VAL A 634 -15.93 -23.03 -13.91
C VAL A 634 -15.98 -23.71 -12.54
N ARG A 635 -17.17 -24.03 -12.01
CA ARG A 635 -17.39 -24.70 -10.73
C ARG A 635 -18.07 -26.06 -10.84
N GLU A 636 -18.11 -26.59 -12.05
CA GLU A 636 -18.65 -27.93 -12.28
C GLU A 636 -17.93 -28.98 -11.42
N PHE A 637 -18.63 -30.06 -11.08
CA PHE A 637 -18.10 -31.17 -10.26
C PHE A 637 -17.55 -30.81 -8.87
N GLY A 638 -17.91 -29.65 -8.31
CA GLY A 638 -17.45 -29.22 -6.96
C GLY A 638 -15.99 -28.77 -6.93
N VAL A 639 -15.40 -28.45 -8.06
CA VAL A 639 -14.04 -27.92 -8.20
C VAL A 639 -14.05 -26.63 -9.01
N TYR A 640 -13.02 -25.81 -8.83
CA TYR A 640 -12.78 -24.68 -9.73
C TYR A 640 -11.86 -25.11 -10.88
N HIS A 641 -12.33 -24.99 -12.10
CA HIS A 641 -11.63 -25.32 -13.33
C HIS A 641 -10.77 -24.14 -13.81
N THR A 642 -9.44 -24.33 -13.86
CA THR A 642 -8.52 -23.27 -14.33
C THR A 642 -8.49 -23.15 -15.83
N GLY A 643 -8.85 -24.19 -16.55
CA GLY A 643 -8.69 -24.31 -18.01
C GLY A 643 -7.22 -24.46 -18.44
N ASP A 644 -6.31 -24.71 -17.51
CA ASP A 644 -4.89 -24.99 -17.79
C ASP A 644 -4.57 -26.47 -17.55
N VAL A 645 -3.74 -27.06 -18.41
CA VAL A 645 -3.36 -28.46 -18.39
C VAL A 645 -1.91 -28.59 -17.91
N ALA A 646 -1.67 -29.53 -17.02
CA ALA A 646 -0.35 -29.89 -16.53
C ALA A 646 -0.23 -31.39 -16.32
N TRP A 647 0.95 -31.87 -16.03
CA TRP A 647 1.20 -33.19 -15.44
C TRP A 647 2.05 -33.04 -14.19
N GLN A 648 2.00 -34.02 -13.31
CA GLN A 648 2.74 -34.06 -12.04
C GLN A 648 3.77 -35.16 -12.09
N ASP A 649 5.01 -34.90 -11.63
CA ASP A 649 6.03 -35.92 -11.50
C ASP A 649 5.94 -36.65 -10.13
N GLU A 650 6.75 -37.69 -9.95
CA GLU A 650 6.79 -38.55 -8.76
C GLU A 650 7.21 -37.80 -7.48
N ASP A 651 7.92 -36.67 -7.63
CA ASP A 651 8.33 -35.80 -6.53
C ASP A 651 7.35 -34.66 -6.24
N GLY A 652 6.21 -34.64 -6.99
CA GLY A 652 5.12 -33.69 -6.79
C GLY A 652 5.30 -32.34 -7.47
N TYR A 653 6.24 -32.22 -8.43
CA TYR A 653 6.36 -31.02 -9.25
C TYR A 653 5.39 -31.04 -10.42
N TYR A 654 4.85 -29.87 -10.74
CA TYR A 654 3.90 -29.68 -11.83
C TYR A 654 4.59 -29.07 -13.04
N TRP A 655 4.26 -29.62 -14.21
CA TRP A 655 4.85 -29.26 -15.51
C TRP A 655 3.75 -28.76 -16.42
N TYR A 656 3.88 -27.51 -16.87
CA TYR A 656 2.86 -26.86 -17.69
C TYR A 656 2.83 -27.45 -19.12
N VAL A 657 1.64 -27.78 -19.60
CA VAL A 657 1.39 -28.31 -20.95
C VAL A 657 0.81 -27.24 -21.88
N GLY A 658 -0.19 -26.51 -21.40
CA GLY A 658 -0.86 -25.47 -22.18
C GLY A 658 -2.27 -25.20 -21.69
N ARG A 659 -2.96 -24.30 -22.35
CA ARG A 659 -4.40 -24.16 -22.16
C ARG A 659 -5.13 -25.39 -22.69
N ALA A 660 -6.24 -25.77 -22.07
CA ALA A 660 -7.04 -26.93 -22.49
C ALA A 660 -7.57 -26.79 -23.95
N ASP A 661 -7.83 -25.54 -24.37
CA ASP A 661 -8.26 -25.17 -25.71
C ASP A 661 -7.09 -25.01 -26.72
N ASP A 662 -5.87 -24.82 -26.26
CA ASP A 662 -4.64 -24.71 -27.10
C ASP A 662 -3.94 -26.07 -27.33
N VAL A 663 -4.28 -27.11 -26.56
CA VAL A 663 -3.68 -28.45 -26.71
C VAL A 663 -3.98 -29.03 -28.09
N ILE A 664 -2.92 -29.37 -28.83
CA ILE A 664 -3.01 -29.88 -30.20
C ILE A 664 -3.35 -31.38 -30.17
N LYS A 665 -4.45 -31.75 -30.83
CA LYS A 665 -4.91 -33.14 -30.92
C LYS A 665 -4.49 -33.76 -32.27
N SER A 666 -3.30 -34.36 -32.35
CA SER A 666 -2.72 -34.92 -33.55
C SER A 666 -2.64 -36.44 -33.49
N SER A 667 -3.36 -37.16 -34.37
CA SER A 667 -3.38 -38.64 -34.43
C SER A 667 -3.61 -39.30 -33.05
N GLY A 668 -4.45 -38.73 -32.20
CA GLY A 668 -4.74 -39.23 -30.85
C GLY A 668 -3.77 -38.73 -29.77
N TYR A 669 -2.66 -38.12 -30.13
CA TYR A 669 -1.74 -37.50 -29.18
C TYR A 669 -2.27 -36.15 -28.74
N ARG A 670 -2.04 -35.80 -27.47
CA ARG A 670 -2.26 -34.46 -26.89
C ARG A 670 -0.93 -33.76 -26.73
N ILE A 671 -0.66 -32.78 -27.56
CA ILE A 671 0.64 -32.11 -27.67
C ILE A 671 0.52 -30.69 -27.12
N GLY A 672 1.30 -30.38 -26.10
CA GLY A 672 1.38 -29.04 -25.51
C GLY A 672 2.19 -28.09 -26.40
N PRO A 673 1.68 -26.92 -26.77
CA PRO A 673 2.42 -25.94 -27.54
C PRO A 673 3.71 -25.47 -26.88
N PHE A 674 3.67 -25.29 -25.57
CA PHE A 674 4.78 -24.70 -24.79
C PHE A 674 6.06 -25.53 -24.84
N GLU A 675 5.96 -26.86 -24.76
CA GLU A 675 7.14 -27.75 -24.81
C GLU A 675 7.89 -27.56 -26.14
N ILE A 676 7.18 -27.43 -27.24
CA ILE A 676 7.78 -27.25 -28.56
C ILE A 676 8.34 -25.84 -28.70
N GLU A 677 7.62 -24.83 -28.24
CA GLU A 677 8.10 -23.44 -28.19
C GLU A 677 9.42 -23.35 -27.42
N SER A 678 9.53 -24.02 -26.26
CA SER A 678 10.73 -24.04 -25.43
C SER A 678 11.94 -24.61 -26.14
N VAL A 679 11.75 -25.73 -26.84
CA VAL A 679 12.86 -26.39 -27.61
C VAL A 679 13.27 -25.53 -28.81
N ILE A 680 12.32 -24.95 -29.54
CA ILE A 680 12.65 -24.07 -30.68
C ILE A 680 13.39 -22.81 -30.22
N MET A 681 13.03 -22.28 -29.07
CA MET A 681 13.70 -21.11 -28.51
C MET A 681 15.14 -21.33 -27.99
N GLU A 682 15.60 -22.56 -27.92
CA GLU A 682 17.00 -22.88 -27.63
C GLU A 682 17.94 -22.55 -28.83
N LEU A 683 17.38 -22.43 -30.04
CA LEU A 683 18.11 -22.12 -31.23
C LEU A 683 18.55 -20.64 -31.26
N PRO A 684 19.84 -20.31 -31.41
CA PRO A 684 20.36 -18.95 -31.22
C PRO A 684 19.86 -17.93 -32.24
N TYR A 685 19.33 -18.41 -33.38
CA TYR A 685 18.75 -17.57 -34.41
C TYR A 685 17.23 -17.38 -34.28
N VAL A 686 16.59 -17.93 -33.25
CA VAL A 686 15.17 -17.75 -32.96
C VAL A 686 14.99 -16.63 -31.95
N LEU A 687 14.23 -15.60 -32.32
CA LEU A 687 13.88 -14.48 -31.44
C LEU A 687 12.61 -14.76 -30.66
N GLU A 688 11.57 -15.27 -31.34
CA GLU A 688 10.27 -15.62 -30.76
C GLU A 688 9.67 -16.83 -31.49
N CYS A 689 8.91 -17.63 -30.78
CA CYS A 689 8.19 -18.78 -31.35
C CYS A 689 6.80 -18.87 -30.74
N GLY A 690 5.79 -19.10 -31.58
CA GLY A 690 4.42 -19.42 -31.18
C GLY A 690 3.97 -20.69 -31.90
N VAL A 691 3.50 -21.68 -31.13
CA VAL A 691 3.04 -22.97 -31.65
C VAL A 691 1.51 -23.05 -31.55
N SER A 692 0.88 -23.47 -32.63
CA SER A 692 -0.58 -23.65 -32.73
C SER A 692 -0.96 -24.92 -33.50
N ALA A 693 -2.23 -25.30 -33.40
CA ALA A 693 -2.80 -26.35 -34.25
C ALA A 693 -3.05 -25.83 -35.67
N ALA A 694 -2.78 -26.67 -36.66
CA ALA A 694 -3.29 -26.49 -38.02
C ALA A 694 -4.13 -27.68 -38.40
N PRO A 695 -5.25 -27.51 -39.15
CA PRO A 695 -6.08 -28.61 -39.60
C PRO A 695 -5.30 -29.57 -40.55
N ASP A 696 -5.56 -30.87 -40.41
CA ASP A 696 -5.00 -31.93 -41.28
C ASP A 696 -6.06 -33.01 -41.50
N GLU A 697 -6.26 -33.38 -42.77
CA GLU A 697 -7.34 -34.31 -43.18
C GLU A 697 -7.17 -35.72 -42.60
N VAL A 698 -5.91 -36.14 -42.35
CA VAL A 698 -5.61 -37.51 -41.89
C VAL A 698 -5.47 -37.55 -40.35
N ARG A 699 -4.89 -36.50 -39.77
CA ARG A 699 -4.51 -36.47 -38.35
C ARG A 699 -5.43 -35.66 -37.48
N GLY A 700 -6.44 -35.01 -38.08
CA GLY A 700 -7.28 -34.02 -37.45
C GLY A 700 -6.55 -32.66 -37.28
N GLN A 701 -5.44 -32.66 -36.60
CA GLN A 701 -4.58 -31.49 -36.42
C GLN A 701 -3.10 -31.87 -36.56
N VAL A 702 -2.27 -30.91 -36.94
CA VAL A 702 -0.80 -31.00 -36.91
C VAL A 702 -0.21 -29.78 -36.26
N VAL A 703 1.01 -29.93 -35.75
CA VAL A 703 1.77 -28.87 -35.11
C VAL A 703 2.26 -27.86 -36.17
N LYS A 704 1.95 -26.59 -35.94
CA LYS A 704 2.42 -25.45 -36.72
C LYS A 704 3.24 -24.53 -35.81
N ALA A 705 4.50 -24.24 -36.21
CA ALA A 705 5.36 -23.26 -35.55
C ALA A 705 5.44 -21.97 -36.36
N SER A 706 5.08 -20.85 -35.73
CA SER A 706 5.28 -19.49 -36.28
C SER A 706 6.48 -18.87 -35.56
N ILE A 707 7.51 -18.48 -36.30
CA ILE A 707 8.84 -18.15 -35.75
C ILE A 707 9.25 -16.76 -36.25
N VAL A 708 9.75 -15.94 -35.33
CA VAL A 708 10.45 -14.68 -35.63
C VAL A 708 11.94 -14.94 -35.47
N LEU A 709 12.70 -14.67 -36.54
CA LEU A 709 14.14 -14.85 -36.54
C LEU A 709 14.90 -13.63 -36.02
N THR A 710 16.12 -13.83 -35.55
CA THR A 710 17.02 -12.74 -35.19
C THR A 710 17.47 -11.97 -36.43
N LYS A 711 17.81 -10.68 -36.27
CA LYS A 711 18.26 -9.84 -37.39
C LYS A 711 19.48 -10.47 -38.07
N GLY A 712 19.43 -10.58 -39.39
CA GLY A 712 20.53 -11.14 -40.20
C GLY A 712 20.40 -12.63 -40.48
N THR A 713 19.40 -13.33 -39.97
CA THR A 713 19.10 -14.72 -40.32
C THR A 713 18.08 -14.74 -41.45
N GLU A 714 18.40 -15.42 -42.55
CA GLU A 714 17.53 -15.54 -43.70
C GLU A 714 16.53 -16.70 -43.54
N PRO A 715 15.26 -16.50 -43.86
CA PRO A 715 14.19 -17.50 -43.73
C PRO A 715 14.26 -18.51 -44.92
N THR A 716 15.08 -19.56 -44.82
CA THR A 716 15.26 -20.54 -45.87
C THR A 716 14.49 -21.85 -45.62
N GLU A 717 14.28 -22.66 -46.67
CA GLU A 717 13.64 -23.98 -46.52
C GLU A 717 14.58 -24.98 -45.80
N GLU A 718 15.88 -24.81 -45.94
CA GLU A 718 16.89 -25.56 -45.19
C GLU A 718 16.76 -25.29 -43.67
N LEU A 719 16.60 -24.04 -43.29
CA LEU A 719 16.38 -23.63 -41.89
C LEU A 719 15.12 -24.23 -41.30
N LYS A 720 14.02 -24.31 -42.07
CA LYS A 720 12.81 -25.00 -41.63
C LYS A 720 13.05 -26.46 -41.30
N LYS A 721 13.82 -27.16 -42.18
CA LYS A 721 14.15 -28.56 -41.94
C LYS A 721 15.07 -28.76 -40.76
N GLU A 722 16.00 -27.84 -40.54
CA GLU A 722 16.88 -27.85 -39.38
C GLU A 722 16.08 -27.75 -38.09
N ILE A 723 15.15 -26.77 -37.99
CA ILE A 723 14.25 -26.60 -36.84
C ILE A 723 13.39 -27.86 -36.62
N GLN A 724 12.83 -28.43 -37.71
CA GLN A 724 12.02 -29.66 -37.62
C GLN A 724 12.82 -30.83 -37.08
N ASN A 725 14.06 -30.99 -37.53
CA ASN A 725 14.95 -32.06 -37.09
C ASN A 725 15.41 -31.83 -35.64
N TYR A 726 15.76 -30.59 -35.30
CA TYR A 726 16.12 -30.24 -33.91
C TYR A 726 15.00 -30.62 -32.93
N VAL A 727 13.75 -30.28 -33.24
CA VAL A 727 12.60 -30.65 -32.38
C VAL A 727 12.40 -32.17 -32.32
N LYS A 728 12.64 -32.93 -33.43
CA LYS A 728 12.54 -34.39 -33.42
C LYS A 728 13.58 -35.04 -32.53
N GLU A 729 14.76 -34.45 -32.45
CA GLU A 729 15.90 -34.99 -31.70
C GLU A 729 15.79 -34.66 -30.20
N HIS A 730 15.16 -33.54 -29.86
CA HIS A 730 15.05 -33.04 -28.49
C HIS A 730 13.70 -33.26 -27.84
N THR A 731 12.71 -33.78 -28.59
CA THR A 731 11.40 -34.16 -28.08
C THR A 731 10.95 -35.52 -28.63
N ALA A 732 9.73 -35.97 -28.20
CA ALA A 732 9.17 -37.15 -28.85
C ALA A 732 8.92 -36.87 -30.35
N PRO A 733 9.27 -37.77 -31.27
CA PRO A 733 9.25 -37.52 -32.72
C PRO A 733 7.89 -37.07 -33.28
N TYR A 734 6.78 -37.43 -32.65
CA TYR A 734 5.42 -37.01 -33.08
C TYR A 734 5.13 -35.55 -32.80
N LYS A 735 5.94 -34.87 -31.96
CA LYS A 735 5.73 -33.47 -31.53
C LYS A 735 6.33 -32.45 -32.51
N TYR A 736 7.14 -32.85 -33.48
CA TYR A 736 7.83 -31.91 -34.36
C TYR A 736 6.80 -31.07 -35.19
N PRO A 737 7.08 -29.79 -35.45
CA PRO A 737 6.23 -28.95 -36.26
C PRO A 737 6.25 -29.38 -37.71
N ARG A 738 5.11 -29.85 -38.23
CA ARG A 738 4.98 -30.20 -39.64
C ARG A 738 4.95 -28.99 -40.54
N ILE A 739 4.46 -27.86 -39.98
CA ILE A 739 4.39 -26.57 -40.65
C ILE A 739 5.27 -25.59 -39.88
N VAL A 740 6.22 -24.97 -40.58
CA VAL A 740 7.07 -23.90 -40.06
C VAL A 740 6.88 -22.66 -40.91
N VAL A 741 6.47 -21.56 -40.27
CA VAL A 741 6.21 -20.27 -40.91
C VAL A 741 7.09 -19.22 -40.25
N PHE A 742 7.89 -18.52 -41.04
CA PHE A 742 8.62 -17.35 -40.57
C PHE A 742 7.75 -16.10 -40.67
N ARG A 743 7.81 -15.25 -39.65
CA ARG A 743 7.04 -14.02 -39.53
C ARG A 743 7.94 -12.88 -39.06
N ASP A 744 7.56 -11.64 -39.41
CA ASP A 744 8.25 -10.45 -38.90
C ASP A 744 7.91 -10.20 -37.41
N GLU A 745 6.66 -10.50 -37.02
CA GLU A 745 6.17 -10.41 -35.65
C GLU A 745 5.09 -11.44 -35.35
N LEU A 746 4.91 -11.78 -34.08
CA LEU A 746 3.80 -12.63 -33.63
C LEU A 746 2.65 -11.78 -33.12
N PRO A 747 1.38 -12.19 -33.40
CA PRO A 747 0.21 -11.53 -32.83
C PRO A 747 0.20 -11.71 -31.30
N LYS A 748 0.08 -10.59 -30.57
CA LYS A 748 0.09 -10.57 -29.12
C LYS A 748 -1.14 -9.88 -28.56
N THR A 749 -1.51 -10.28 -27.36
CA THR A 749 -2.47 -9.51 -26.55
C THR A 749 -1.83 -8.22 -26.07
N ASN A 750 -2.62 -7.30 -25.53
CA ASN A 750 -2.11 -6.10 -24.87
C ASN A 750 -1.17 -6.42 -23.68
N SER A 751 -1.20 -7.65 -23.18
CA SER A 751 -0.31 -8.16 -22.14
C SER A 751 1.01 -8.75 -22.63
N GLY A 752 1.22 -8.78 -23.95
CA GLY A 752 2.39 -9.40 -24.56
C GLY A 752 2.29 -10.91 -24.78
N LYS A 753 1.18 -11.56 -24.39
CA LYS A 753 0.96 -12.99 -24.60
C LYS A 753 0.61 -13.28 -26.07
N ILE A 754 1.19 -14.35 -26.61
CA ILE A 754 0.94 -14.80 -27.99
C ILE A 754 -0.53 -15.20 -28.15
N GLN A 755 -1.21 -14.63 -29.15
CA GLN A 755 -2.56 -15.00 -29.55
C GLN A 755 -2.51 -16.19 -30.51
N ARG A 756 -2.49 -17.45 -29.99
CA ARG A 756 -2.33 -18.66 -30.80
C ARG A 756 -3.44 -18.85 -31.82
N ASN A 757 -4.64 -18.37 -31.53
CA ASN A 757 -5.78 -18.41 -32.45
C ASN A 757 -5.61 -17.51 -33.69
N LYS A 758 -4.58 -16.65 -33.72
CA LYS A 758 -4.23 -15.78 -34.86
C LYS A 758 -2.91 -16.18 -35.56
N LEU A 759 -2.30 -17.30 -35.15
CA LEU A 759 -1.05 -17.80 -35.73
C LEU A 759 -1.22 -18.51 -37.12
#